data_d56f04fd30d3779e43bf5f13ed6f0206
#
_entry.id   d56f04fd30d3779e43bf5f13ed6f0206
#
_cell.length_a   1.000
_cell.length_b   1.000
_cell.length_c   1.000
_cell.angle_alpha   90.00
_cell.angle_beta   90.00
_cell.angle_gamma   90.00
#
_symmetry.space_group_name_H-M   'P 1'
#
loop_
_entity.id
_entity.type
_entity.pdbx_description
1 polymer ?
#
loop_
_entity_poly.entity_id
_entity_poly.type
_entity_poly.pdbx_seq_one_letter_code
_entity_poly.pdbx_strand_id
1 'polypeptide(L)'
;MGNKIRINQRLFRLLIFGIVFCGVYMGRAGLTVRAAEQAFVIDAKMLPSDQNAYEIQLKVENQGQDWEGTVRLMMREDYYGRLNDCAYDTELSLPQGSTKQFVVKVPKDSIDRTDAIVQVFLLDKNADKVADKDFGRLLQTEADALTMGILSDEYMSLTYLDMGGNEFNYYGKNYPIRLEELDQDKLTDSLAALDFLVIDSYNTGVLPDRVLDNIAQWRDNGGMLIIGTGSSAQEVLAGFDDLEIQCSKVYDPGAGTYDSRDYVDVSQLHMAELMDVNGKYKTTYDMSILMCSQGDGAVGILPYSLSEVAKLNAAGTYELQKEFVESMLRQVSSYASARHASGQYSFGYDSMYFLTGISNYLGNGSNRLQLGWLKVIVILYVIFVGPVLYLILRFVGKRDLYWIAVPVTTLVGIFLVYFAGRGFEVVSTNVYSVTVENLTGGGNARTYLRCYDAGHKEWGLRLAEGYEYAGPLEDSNYRSSDESYFYRIRKEGDRLFFGLNPSVGFEDGYFQAGIAGEREQGSIYSDLHKDRRQRIRGTVTNKTTQDFKYFAVTIGDDLFVYKNLPAGAEVKLEDMEVIYNNDGGYSNGVAGYCYGFMREVQSGEMANEVDILTALGMGISATYSVGDPDRTVIIGVTEDWHKVVDDQCNEVSYGCLYEVQ
;
A
#
# COMPACT_ATOMS: atom_id res chain seq x y z
N MET A 1 -18.17 47.55 65.93
CA MET A 1 -17.79 46.16 65.65
C MET A 1 -17.22 46.13 64.28
N GLY A 2 -15.90 46.17 64.17
CA GLY A 2 -15.18 46.20 62.92
C GLY A 2 -14.36 44.95 62.77
N ASN A 3 -14.72 44.04 61.89
CA ASN A 3 -13.92 42.88 61.52
C ASN A 3 -12.90 43.27 60.44
N LYS A 4 -11.62 43.40 60.84
CA LYS A 4 -10.48 43.53 59.91
C LYS A 4 -10.17 42.15 59.36
N ILE A 5 -10.47 41.91 58.06
CA ILE A 5 -9.99 40.74 57.34
C ILE A 5 -8.50 40.92 57.10
N ARG A 6 -7.67 40.11 57.79
CA ARG A 6 -6.25 39.97 57.49
C ARG A 6 -6.09 39.12 56.27
N ILE A 7 -5.90 39.75 55.12
CA ILE A 7 -5.46 39.05 53.89
C ILE A 7 -4.01 38.59 54.09
N ASN A 8 -3.84 37.30 53.97
CA ASN A 8 -2.53 36.65 54.20
C ASN A 8 -1.55 37.11 53.09
N GLN A 9 -0.54 37.90 53.50
CA GLN A 9 0.46 38.52 52.60
C GLN A 9 1.19 37.49 51.73
N ARG A 10 1.20 36.22 52.11
CA ARG A 10 1.78 35.15 51.30
C ARG A 10 0.91 34.78 50.08
N LEU A 11 -0.41 34.81 50.23
CA LEU A 11 -1.36 34.58 49.13
C LEU A 11 -1.32 35.73 48.11
N PHE A 12 -1.20 36.96 48.57
CA PHE A 12 -1.10 38.14 47.70
C PHE A 12 0.22 38.15 46.89
N ARG A 13 1.33 37.72 47.49
CA ARG A 13 2.60 37.56 46.74
C ARG A 13 2.59 36.44 45.73
N LEU A 14 1.91 35.32 45.99
CA LEU A 14 1.73 34.22 45.03
C LEU A 14 0.83 34.64 43.87
N LEU A 15 -0.20 35.44 44.12
CA LEU A 15 -1.10 35.94 43.06
C LEU A 15 -0.39 36.95 42.15
N ILE A 16 0.44 37.85 42.71
CA ILE A 16 1.27 38.79 41.93
C ILE A 16 2.33 38.04 41.14
N PHE A 17 2.95 37.00 41.68
CA PHE A 17 3.94 36.18 40.96
C PHE A 17 3.29 35.41 39.80
N GLY A 18 2.08 34.89 39.99
CA GLY A 18 1.30 34.23 38.96
C GLY A 18 0.92 35.19 37.79
N ILE A 19 0.49 36.41 38.13
CA ILE A 19 0.12 37.40 37.11
C ILE A 19 1.34 37.93 36.33
N VAL A 20 2.48 38.11 36.99
CA VAL A 20 3.71 38.54 36.34
C VAL A 20 4.30 37.41 35.48
N PHE A 21 4.19 36.14 35.93
CA PHE A 21 4.63 34.99 35.15
C PHE A 21 3.78 34.74 33.90
N CYS A 22 2.45 34.88 34.00
CA CYS A 22 1.54 34.84 32.84
C CYS A 22 1.76 36.02 31.88
N GLY A 23 2.02 37.22 32.41
CA GLY A 23 2.28 38.42 31.58
C GLY A 23 3.59 38.36 30.80
N VAL A 24 4.63 37.72 31.35
CA VAL A 24 5.92 37.50 30.66
C VAL A 24 5.84 36.37 29.64
N TYR A 25 5.00 35.35 29.87
CA TYR A 25 4.79 34.27 28.90
C TYR A 25 3.91 34.67 27.72
N MET A 26 2.89 35.53 27.94
CA MET A 26 2.07 36.08 26.84
C MET A 26 2.78 37.21 26.05
N GLY A 27 3.76 37.88 26.63
CA GLY A 27 4.50 38.94 25.97
C GLY A 27 5.59 38.45 25.01
N ARG A 28 6.00 37.18 25.12
CA ARG A 28 7.02 36.59 24.20
C ARG A 28 6.42 35.89 22.98
N ALA A 29 5.16 35.51 23.01
CA ALA A 29 4.52 34.80 21.90
C ALA A 29 3.99 35.72 20.78
N GLY A 30 4.03 37.05 20.96
CA GLY A 30 3.33 37.97 20.04
C GLY A 30 4.20 38.79 19.09
N LEU A 31 5.52 38.75 19.17
CA LEU A 31 6.35 39.74 18.45
C LEU A 31 7.33 39.17 17.39
N THR A 32 7.45 37.87 17.26
CA THR A 32 8.40 37.28 16.29
C THR A 32 7.77 36.70 15.01
N VAL A 33 6.46 36.58 14.93
CA VAL A 33 5.79 35.88 13.81
C VAL A 33 5.57 36.75 12.57
N ARG A 34 5.54 38.08 12.70
CA ARG A 34 5.20 38.94 11.55
C ARG A 34 6.36 39.37 10.62
N ALA A 35 7.61 39.22 11.05
CA ALA A 35 8.76 39.60 10.22
C ALA A 35 9.35 38.44 9.40
N ALA A 36 9.03 37.20 9.74
CA ALA A 36 9.60 36.01 9.09
C ALA A 36 8.80 35.54 7.87
N GLU A 37 7.50 35.84 7.80
CA GLU A 37 6.63 35.42 6.67
C GLU A 37 7.04 36.02 5.31
N GLN A 38 7.83 37.11 5.30
CA GLN A 38 8.33 37.72 4.08
C GLN A 38 9.72 37.24 3.64
N ALA A 39 10.38 36.39 4.42
CA ALA A 39 11.76 35.99 4.11
C ALA A 39 11.86 34.74 3.24
N PHE A 40 10.78 33.98 3.08
CA PHE A 40 10.79 32.75 2.28
C PHE A 40 9.64 32.72 1.27
N VAL A 41 9.96 32.22 0.06
CA VAL A 41 8.96 31.84 -0.94
C VAL A 41 8.93 30.33 -1.01
N ILE A 42 7.77 29.76 -0.68
CA ILE A 42 7.56 28.31 -0.68
C ILE A 42 6.60 27.99 -1.82
N ASP A 43 6.94 26.99 -2.63
CA ASP A 43 6.08 26.46 -3.68
C ASP A 43 6.07 24.94 -3.65
N ALA A 44 4.94 24.36 -4.02
CA ALA A 44 4.75 22.92 -4.08
C ALA A 44 3.90 22.55 -5.29
N LYS A 45 4.31 21.50 -6.00
CA LYS A 45 3.52 20.95 -7.10
C LYS A 45 3.63 19.43 -7.13
N MET A 46 2.59 18.78 -7.60
CA MET A 46 2.63 17.38 -7.95
C MET A 46 3.44 17.20 -9.24
N LEU A 47 4.30 16.19 -9.24
CA LEU A 47 4.90 15.66 -10.46
C LEU A 47 4.07 14.46 -10.96
N PRO A 48 4.22 14.08 -12.24
CA PRO A 48 3.76 12.77 -12.69
C PRO A 48 4.31 11.71 -11.74
N SER A 49 3.43 10.98 -11.09
CA SER A 49 3.81 10.05 -10.00
C SER A 49 4.04 8.66 -10.55
N ASP A 50 4.97 7.92 -9.96
CA ASP A 50 5.06 6.50 -10.21
C ASP A 50 3.80 5.77 -9.68
N GLN A 51 3.66 4.49 -10.03
CA GLN A 51 2.47 3.72 -9.66
C GLN A 51 2.27 3.58 -8.13
N ASN A 52 3.34 3.70 -7.34
CA ASN A 52 3.34 3.35 -5.92
C ASN A 52 3.40 4.57 -4.99
N ALA A 53 3.90 5.72 -5.48
CA ALA A 53 4.10 6.90 -4.65
C ALA A 53 3.73 8.19 -5.39
N TYR A 54 3.19 9.17 -4.67
CA TYR A 54 3.08 10.55 -5.14
C TYR A 54 4.44 11.22 -5.05
N GLU A 55 4.82 11.94 -6.08
CA GLU A 55 6.01 12.78 -6.09
C GLU A 55 5.63 14.24 -5.93
N ILE A 56 5.96 14.82 -4.79
CA ILE A 56 5.68 16.22 -4.48
C ILE A 56 6.99 17.01 -4.59
N GLN A 57 7.09 17.86 -5.59
CA GLN A 57 8.22 18.77 -5.75
C GLN A 57 8.01 19.99 -4.87
N LEU A 58 8.96 20.20 -3.94
CA LEU A 58 9.02 21.39 -3.11
C LEU A 58 10.11 22.32 -3.62
N LYS A 59 9.81 23.62 -3.69
CA LYS A 59 10.75 24.68 -3.99
C LYS A 59 10.72 25.69 -2.86
N VAL A 60 11.88 25.96 -2.27
CA VAL A 60 12.03 26.96 -1.20
C VAL A 60 13.10 27.95 -1.59
N GLU A 61 12.74 29.24 -1.63
CA GLU A 61 13.62 30.37 -1.89
C GLU A 61 13.80 31.18 -0.60
N ASN A 62 15.04 31.45 -0.22
CA ASN A 62 15.36 32.27 0.95
C ASN A 62 15.70 33.70 0.51
N GLN A 63 14.83 34.65 0.79
CA GLN A 63 15.02 36.07 0.53
C GLN A 63 15.59 36.82 1.75
N GLY A 64 15.75 36.14 2.89
CA GLY A 64 16.23 36.68 4.15
C GLY A 64 17.72 36.40 4.40
N GLN A 65 18.09 36.21 5.65
CA GLN A 65 19.44 35.85 6.06
C GLN A 65 19.68 34.32 5.88
N ASP A 66 20.94 33.88 5.98
CA ASP A 66 21.29 32.47 5.96
C ASP A 66 20.43 31.69 6.97
N TRP A 67 19.83 30.62 6.49
CA TRP A 67 18.96 29.77 7.28
C TRP A 67 19.38 28.31 7.15
N GLU A 68 19.30 27.60 8.29
CA GLU A 68 19.52 26.17 8.38
C GLU A 68 18.45 25.58 9.31
N GLY A 69 17.76 24.57 8.82
CA GLY A 69 16.65 23.98 9.56
C GLY A 69 15.98 22.85 8.80
N THR A 70 14.74 22.57 9.14
CA THR A 70 13.94 21.49 8.57
C THR A 70 12.79 22.04 7.75
N VAL A 71 12.68 21.59 6.52
CA VAL A 71 11.44 21.74 5.73
C VAL A 71 10.57 20.52 6.01
N ARG A 72 9.41 20.78 6.55
CA ARG A 72 8.40 19.78 6.88
C ARG A 72 7.24 19.88 5.91
N LEU A 73 7.05 18.85 5.10
CA LEU A 73 5.81 18.62 4.38
C LEU A 73 4.86 17.89 5.32
N MET A 74 3.79 18.55 5.72
CA MET A 74 2.75 17.99 6.57
C MET A 74 1.56 17.59 5.72
N MET A 75 1.16 16.36 5.83
CA MET A 75 -0.10 15.87 5.31
C MET A 75 -1.05 15.62 6.46
N ARG A 76 -2.20 16.25 6.38
CA ARG A 76 -3.23 16.19 7.42
C ARG A 76 -4.50 15.66 6.80
N GLU A 77 -5.06 14.65 7.39
CA GLU A 77 -6.34 14.06 7.02
C GLU A 77 -7.35 14.28 8.15
N ASP A 78 -8.51 14.84 7.81
CA ASP A 78 -9.63 15.00 8.74
C ASP A 78 -10.75 14.04 8.37
N TYR A 79 -10.71 12.85 8.94
CA TYR A 79 -11.74 11.84 8.73
C TYR A 79 -12.63 11.73 9.96
N TYR A 80 -13.89 12.20 9.86
CA TYR A 80 -14.87 12.21 10.95
C TYR A 80 -14.37 12.87 12.25
N GLY A 81 -13.61 13.98 12.15
CA GLY A 81 -13.06 14.70 13.28
C GLY A 81 -11.83 14.07 13.92
N ARG A 82 -11.18 13.16 13.24
CA ARG A 82 -9.87 12.60 13.62
C ARG A 82 -8.80 13.21 12.75
N LEU A 83 -7.74 13.66 13.35
CA LEU A 83 -6.60 14.24 12.66
C LEU A 83 -5.46 13.19 12.64
N ASN A 84 -5.21 12.64 11.48
CA ASN A 84 -4.00 11.87 11.24
C ASN A 84 -2.99 12.79 10.56
N ASP A 85 -1.91 13.07 11.26
CA ASP A 85 -0.86 13.95 10.77
C ASP A 85 0.36 13.10 10.38
N CYS A 86 0.79 13.22 9.12
CA CYS A 86 2.03 12.62 8.64
C CYS A 86 2.99 13.71 8.19
N ALA A 87 4.18 13.76 8.79
CA ALA A 87 5.22 14.73 8.48
C ALA A 87 6.37 14.08 7.72
N TYR A 88 6.76 14.70 6.61
CA TYR A 88 7.96 14.38 5.84
C TYR A 88 8.98 15.49 6.04
N ASP A 89 10.03 15.19 6.80
CA ASP A 89 11.05 16.15 7.21
C ASP A 89 12.30 16.05 6.31
N THR A 90 12.75 17.19 5.79
CA THR A 90 14.00 17.30 5.02
C THR A 90 14.86 18.39 5.61
N GLU A 91 16.08 18.06 6.04
CA GLU A 91 17.03 19.04 6.53
C GLU A 91 17.65 19.84 5.37
N LEU A 92 17.60 21.14 5.45
CA LEU A 92 18.14 22.04 4.44
C LEU A 92 18.96 23.17 5.06
N SER A 93 20.01 23.56 4.31
CA SER A 93 20.73 24.82 4.51
C SER A 93 20.47 25.71 3.31
N LEU A 94 19.94 26.90 3.54
CA LEU A 94 19.55 27.88 2.52
C LEU A 94 20.30 29.20 2.79
N PRO A 95 21.44 29.45 2.12
CA PRO A 95 22.09 30.76 2.15
C PRO A 95 21.16 31.87 1.63
N GLN A 96 21.44 33.12 2.01
CA GLN A 96 20.70 34.28 1.54
C GLN A 96 20.60 34.31 0.02
N GLY A 97 19.42 34.53 -0.54
CA GLY A 97 19.14 34.58 -1.97
C GLY A 97 19.21 33.25 -2.71
N SER A 98 19.36 32.13 -1.98
CA SER A 98 19.42 30.82 -2.61
C SER A 98 18.03 30.19 -2.75
N THR A 99 17.90 29.34 -3.77
CA THR A 99 16.71 28.51 -4.00
C THR A 99 17.13 27.05 -4.00
N LYS A 100 16.38 26.21 -3.28
CA LYS A 100 16.49 24.75 -3.36
C LYS A 100 15.18 24.12 -3.79
N GLN A 101 15.32 23.08 -4.60
CA GLN A 101 14.22 22.28 -5.10
C GLN A 101 14.54 20.81 -4.83
N PHE A 102 13.57 20.06 -4.34
CA PHE A 102 13.70 18.64 -4.05
C PHE A 102 12.33 17.96 -4.13
N VAL A 103 12.34 16.63 -4.22
CA VAL A 103 11.12 15.81 -4.33
C VAL A 103 10.94 15.02 -3.05
N VAL A 104 9.71 14.99 -2.56
CA VAL A 104 9.26 14.12 -1.46
C VAL A 104 8.36 13.06 -2.07
N LYS A 105 8.72 11.79 -1.86
CA LYS A 105 7.91 10.64 -2.28
C LYS A 105 7.01 10.20 -1.14
N VAL A 106 5.72 10.10 -1.41
CA VAL A 106 4.67 9.74 -0.45
C VAL A 106 3.92 8.52 -0.98
N PRO A 107 3.87 7.39 -0.24
CA PRO A 107 3.13 6.22 -0.70
C PRO A 107 1.66 6.54 -0.95
N LYS A 108 1.12 6.05 -2.06
CA LYS A 108 -0.28 6.33 -2.45
C LYS A 108 -1.30 5.80 -1.43
N ASP A 109 -0.98 4.69 -0.77
CA ASP A 109 -1.88 4.05 0.19
C ASP A 109 -1.74 4.62 1.62
N SER A 110 -0.87 5.62 1.83
CA SER A 110 -0.67 6.23 3.14
C SER A 110 -1.69 7.29 3.50
N ILE A 111 -2.42 7.82 2.53
CA ILE A 111 -3.27 9.00 2.72
C ILE A 111 -4.45 8.93 1.77
N ASP A 112 -5.66 9.13 2.30
CA ASP A 112 -6.81 9.42 1.44
C ASP A 112 -6.65 10.81 0.82
N ARG A 113 -6.31 10.82 -0.46
CA ARG A 113 -6.05 12.04 -1.23
C ARG A 113 -7.24 12.97 -1.37
N THR A 114 -8.48 12.48 -1.15
CA THR A 114 -9.69 13.30 -1.25
C THR A 114 -9.81 14.29 -0.11
N ASP A 115 -9.28 13.94 1.06
CA ASP A 115 -9.41 14.75 2.28
C ASP A 115 -8.07 15.28 2.79
N ALA A 116 -6.95 14.89 2.17
CA ALA A 116 -5.62 15.30 2.59
C ALA A 116 -5.38 16.80 2.33
N ILE A 117 -5.04 17.52 3.38
CA ILE A 117 -4.57 18.91 3.33
C ILE A 117 -3.05 18.91 3.39
N VAL A 118 -2.42 19.56 2.43
CA VAL A 118 -0.96 19.67 2.33
C VAL A 118 -0.50 21.03 2.84
N GLN A 119 0.37 21.01 3.85
CA GLN A 119 0.99 22.19 4.43
C GLN A 119 2.51 22.05 4.47
N VAL A 120 3.23 23.14 4.23
CA VAL A 120 4.69 23.14 4.33
C VAL A 120 5.10 24.10 5.44
N PHE A 121 5.93 23.61 6.35
CA PHE A 121 6.50 24.39 7.45
C PHE A 121 8.02 24.47 7.30
N LEU A 122 8.57 25.64 7.58
CA LEU A 122 9.99 25.82 7.80
C LEU A 122 10.24 25.92 9.31
N LEU A 123 11.05 25.02 9.83
CA LEU A 123 11.38 24.92 11.25
C LEU A 123 12.86 25.21 11.47
N ASP A 124 13.20 26.03 12.44
CA ASP A 124 14.60 26.28 12.81
C ASP A 124 15.20 25.07 13.55
N LYS A 125 16.48 25.19 13.97
CA LYS A 125 17.19 24.14 14.72
C LYS A 125 16.56 23.78 16.08
N ASN A 126 15.69 24.65 16.61
CA ASN A 126 14.96 24.42 17.85
C ASN A 126 13.56 23.84 17.60
N ALA A 127 13.24 23.53 16.34
CA ALA A 127 11.92 23.13 15.86
C ALA A 127 10.84 24.24 16.01
N ASP A 128 11.27 25.50 16.15
CA ASP A 128 10.33 26.64 16.14
C ASP A 128 9.95 26.97 14.69
N LYS A 129 8.66 27.22 14.47
CA LYS A 129 8.13 27.58 13.14
C LYS A 129 8.62 28.98 12.72
N VAL A 130 9.31 29.04 11.59
CA VAL A 130 9.83 30.27 10.99
C VAL A 130 8.91 30.78 9.87
N ALA A 131 8.40 29.89 9.04
CA ALA A 131 7.46 30.19 7.98
C ALA A 131 6.56 28.98 7.72
N ASP A 132 5.39 29.22 7.11
CA ASP A 132 4.52 28.16 6.63
C ASP A 132 3.73 28.61 5.40
N LYS A 133 3.26 27.62 4.63
CA LYS A 133 2.35 27.82 3.52
C LYS A 133 1.38 26.64 3.43
N ASP A 134 0.11 26.97 3.29
CA ASP A 134 -0.97 26.02 3.09
C ASP A 134 -1.23 25.91 1.57
N PHE A 135 -1.24 24.69 1.07
CA PHE A 135 -1.53 24.35 -0.32
C PHE A 135 -2.92 23.72 -0.46
N GLY A 136 -3.66 23.61 0.64
CA GLY A 136 -4.99 22.98 0.64
C GLY A 136 -4.94 21.54 0.15
N ARG A 137 -5.88 21.19 -0.70
CA ARG A 137 -6.01 19.87 -1.29
C ARG A 137 -5.13 19.71 -2.54
N LEU A 138 -3.82 19.92 -2.40
CA LEU A 138 -2.86 19.84 -3.50
C LEU A 138 -2.96 18.51 -4.26
N LEU A 139 -3.27 17.42 -3.56
CA LEU A 139 -3.38 16.10 -4.16
C LEU A 139 -4.65 15.92 -5.03
N GLN A 140 -5.69 16.76 -4.83
CA GLN A 140 -6.93 16.65 -5.59
C GLN A 140 -6.88 17.28 -6.98
N THR A 141 -6.06 18.32 -7.18
CA THR A 141 -6.20 19.20 -8.35
C THR A 141 -5.57 18.64 -9.63
N GLU A 142 -4.60 17.72 -9.53
CA GLU A 142 -3.93 17.13 -10.70
C GLU A 142 -3.73 15.62 -10.60
N ALA A 143 -3.72 15.03 -9.41
CA ALA A 143 -3.44 13.61 -9.17
C ALA A 143 -4.67 12.70 -9.21
N ASP A 144 -5.87 13.26 -9.25
CA ASP A 144 -7.13 12.48 -9.28
C ASP A 144 -7.55 12.07 -10.69
N ALA A 145 -6.83 12.46 -11.72
CA ALA A 145 -7.09 12.03 -13.08
C ALA A 145 -6.36 10.71 -13.37
N LEU A 146 -7.07 9.75 -13.94
CA LEU A 146 -6.42 8.63 -14.61
C LEU A 146 -5.78 9.15 -15.88
N THR A 147 -4.48 8.89 -16.05
CA THR A 147 -3.74 9.35 -17.22
C THR A 147 -3.76 8.28 -18.30
N MET A 148 -4.29 8.66 -19.45
CA MET A 148 -4.37 7.79 -20.62
C MET A 148 -3.43 8.34 -21.71
N GLY A 149 -2.34 7.63 -21.93
CA GLY A 149 -1.44 7.90 -23.06
C GLY A 149 -2.03 7.37 -24.35
N ILE A 150 -1.95 8.15 -25.42
CA ILE A 150 -2.45 7.77 -26.73
C ILE A 150 -1.31 7.82 -27.75
N LEU A 151 -0.99 6.66 -28.32
CA LEU A 151 -0.07 6.51 -29.42
C LEU A 151 -0.87 6.24 -30.70
N SER A 152 -1.02 7.27 -31.54
CA SER A 152 -1.82 7.18 -32.77
C SER A 152 -1.47 8.27 -33.75
N ASP A 153 -1.47 7.94 -35.04
CA ASP A 153 -1.37 8.94 -36.14
C ASP A 153 -2.68 9.75 -36.27
N GLU A 154 -3.78 9.29 -35.65
CA GLU A 154 -5.09 9.94 -35.66
C GLU A 154 -5.51 10.44 -34.25
N TYR A 155 -4.59 10.97 -33.43
CA TYR A 155 -4.81 11.40 -32.05
C TYR A 155 -6.09 12.23 -31.87
N MET A 156 -6.35 13.21 -32.77
CA MET A 156 -7.51 14.09 -32.67
C MET A 156 -8.84 13.33 -32.78
N SER A 157 -8.88 12.19 -33.44
CA SER A 157 -10.06 11.34 -33.53
C SER A 157 -10.34 10.59 -32.21
N LEU A 158 -9.34 10.45 -31.34
CA LEU A 158 -9.40 9.70 -30.10
C LEU A 158 -9.67 10.58 -28.86
N THR A 159 -9.84 11.89 -29.03
CA THR A 159 -10.07 12.82 -27.91
C THR A 159 -11.38 12.53 -27.14
N TYR A 160 -12.34 11.80 -27.71
CA TYR A 160 -13.57 11.39 -27.02
C TYR A 160 -13.31 10.39 -25.89
N LEU A 161 -12.14 9.76 -25.85
CA LEU A 161 -11.75 8.84 -24.78
C LEU A 161 -11.61 9.52 -23.39
N ASP A 162 -11.57 10.86 -23.34
CA ASP A 162 -11.69 11.64 -22.10
C ASP A 162 -13.12 11.64 -21.52
N MET A 163 -14.06 10.96 -22.19
CA MET A 163 -15.49 10.94 -21.87
C MET A 163 -16.10 12.35 -21.81
N GLY A 164 -15.48 13.34 -22.50
CA GLY A 164 -15.91 14.74 -22.54
C GLY A 164 -15.91 15.43 -21.18
N GLY A 165 -14.98 15.08 -20.34
CA GLY A 165 -14.83 15.62 -18.98
C GLY A 165 -15.76 14.97 -17.94
N ASN A 166 -16.45 13.85 -18.28
CA ASN A 166 -17.11 13.03 -17.27
C ASN A 166 -16.10 12.16 -16.54
N GLU A 167 -16.48 11.77 -15.31
CA GLU A 167 -15.66 10.92 -14.48
C GLU A 167 -15.91 9.43 -14.76
N PHE A 168 -14.86 8.65 -14.81
CA PHE A 168 -14.89 7.20 -14.86
C PHE A 168 -15.00 6.62 -13.46
N ASN A 169 -16.02 5.76 -13.25
CA ASN A 169 -16.13 5.05 -11.98
C ASN A 169 -15.20 3.84 -11.95
N TYR A 170 -14.11 3.97 -11.23
CA TYR A 170 -13.11 2.94 -11.05
C TYR A 170 -13.15 2.43 -9.61
N TYR A 171 -13.62 1.19 -9.43
CA TYR A 171 -13.78 0.54 -8.12
C TYR A 171 -14.51 1.40 -7.06
N GLY A 172 -15.61 2.04 -7.49
CA GLY A 172 -16.48 2.81 -6.58
C GLY A 172 -16.06 4.26 -6.36
N LYS A 173 -14.96 4.71 -6.95
CA LYS A 173 -14.51 6.09 -6.94
C LYS A 173 -14.52 6.67 -8.36
N ASN A 174 -14.90 7.92 -8.48
CA ASN A 174 -14.98 8.61 -9.76
C ASN A 174 -13.69 9.38 -10.05
N TYR A 175 -13.14 9.21 -11.24
CA TYR A 175 -11.91 9.84 -11.71
C TYR A 175 -12.13 10.51 -13.07
N PRO A 176 -11.69 11.76 -13.26
CA PRO A 176 -11.57 12.32 -14.60
C PRO A 176 -10.46 11.60 -15.36
N ILE A 177 -10.60 11.51 -16.67
CA ILE A 177 -9.58 10.96 -17.56
C ILE A 177 -8.80 12.12 -18.20
N ARG A 178 -7.47 12.07 -18.10
CA ARG A 178 -6.58 13.01 -18.78
C ARG A 178 -5.89 12.29 -19.92
N LEU A 179 -6.07 12.82 -21.14
CA LEU A 179 -5.39 12.30 -22.33
C LEU A 179 -4.00 12.95 -22.47
N GLU A 180 -3.05 12.13 -22.85
CA GLU A 180 -1.70 12.58 -23.21
C GLU A 180 -1.33 12.02 -24.60
N GLU A 181 -1.03 12.91 -25.54
CA GLU A 181 -0.51 12.52 -26.85
C GLU A 181 0.93 12.04 -26.69
N LEU A 182 1.17 10.82 -27.13
CA LEU A 182 2.49 10.18 -27.06
C LEU A 182 3.15 10.12 -28.43
N ASP A 183 4.46 10.24 -28.38
CA ASP A 183 5.37 9.96 -29.49
C ASP A 183 6.47 8.98 -29.02
N GLN A 184 7.32 8.56 -29.93
CA GLN A 184 8.41 7.62 -29.64
C GLN A 184 9.35 8.12 -28.53
N ASP A 185 9.61 9.43 -28.46
CA ASP A 185 10.54 10.02 -27.48
C ASP A 185 9.92 9.95 -26.07
N LYS A 186 8.64 10.27 -25.93
CA LYS A 186 7.91 10.17 -24.67
C LYS A 186 7.78 8.74 -24.15
N LEU A 187 7.61 7.76 -25.05
CA LEU A 187 7.58 6.33 -24.68
C LEU A 187 8.94 5.85 -24.11
N THR A 188 10.01 6.56 -24.40
CA THR A 188 11.34 6.22 -23.85
C THR A 188 11.52 6.76 -22.45
N ASP A 189 10.90 7.88 -22.10
CA ASP A 189 11.22 8.65 -20.88
C ASP A 189 10.39 8.25 -19.65
N SER A 190 9.11 7.95 -19.76
CA SER A 190 8.32 7.54 -18.59
C SER A 190 6.90 7.07 -18.91
N LEU A 191 6.69 5.79 -19.00
CA LEU A 191 5.35 5.19 -18.98
C LEU A 191 4.77 5.07 -17.56
N ALA A 192 5.58 5.23 -16.52
CA ALA A 192 5.19 5.01 -15.13
C ALA A 192 4.05 5.92 -14.63
N ALA A 193 3.86 7.06 -15.30
CA ALA A 193 2.77 8.00 -15.00
C ALA A 193 1.44 7.66 -15.67
N LEU A 194 1.40 6.67 -16.56
CA LEU A 194 0.21 6.27 -17.29
C LEU A 194 -0.54 5.15 -16.55
N ASP A 195 -1.85 5.30 -16.45
CA ASP A 195 -2.75 4.24 -16.01
C ASP A 195 -3.19 3.38 -17.22
N PHE A 196 -3.43 4.02 -18.35
CA PHE A 196 -3.81 3.39 -19.62
C PHE A 196 -2.88 3.82 -20.75
N LEU A 197 -2.55 2.89 -21.64
CA LEU A 197 -1.91 3.17 -22.91
C LEU A 197 -2.83 2.67 -24.04
N VAL A 198 -3.29 3.57 -24.88
CA VAL A 198 -4.09 3.28 -26.07
C VAL A 198 -3.20 3.37 -27.29
N ILE A 199 -3.17 2.30 -28.09
CA ILE A 199 -2.48 2.25 -29.37
C ILE A 199 -3.52 1.97 -30.44
N ASP A 200 -3.66 2.89 -31.39
CA ASP A 200 -4.62 2.80 -32.48
C ASP A 200 -4.08 3.49 -33.73
N SER A 201 -4.25 2.88 -34.90
CA SER A 201 -3.82 3.48 -36.18
C SER A 201 -2.36 3.95 -36.16
N TYR A 202 -1.46 3.12 -35.63
CA TYR A 202 -0.03 3.39 -35.54
C TYR A 202 0.79 2.14 -35.89
N ASN A 203 1.86 2.31 -36.67
CA ASN A 203 2.74 1.20 -37.01
C ASN A 203 3.76 0.94 -35.88
N THR A 204 3.47 -0.02 -35.01
CA THR A 204 4.36 -0.39 -33.88
C THR A 204 5.63 -1.11 -34.31
N GLY A 205 5.66 -1.66 -35.53
CA GLY A 205 6.86 -2.31 -36.08
C GLY A 205 8.03 -1.35 -36.34
N VAL A 206 7.82 -0.03 -36.26
CA VAL A 206 8.89 0.97 -36.36
C VAL A 206 9.47 1.35 -35.00
N LEU A 207 8.86 0.90 -33.89
CA LEU A 207 9.35 1.20 -32.56
C LEU A 207 10.64 0.40 -32.28
N PRO A 208 11.62 1.01 -31.63
CA PRO A 208 12.81 0.28 -31.17
C PRO A 208 12.48 -0.80 -30.12
N ASP A 209 13.19 -1.91 -30.13
CA ASP A 209 13.02 -3.01 -29.17
C ASP A 209 12.99 -2.49 -27.72
N ARG A 210 13.88 -1.57 -27.36
CA ARG A 210 13.90 -0.95 -26.03
C ARG A 210 12.55 -0.29 -25.63
N VAL A 211 11.85 0.33 -26.58
CA VAL A 211 10.55 0.95 -26.31
C VAL A 211 9.48 -0.11 -26.11
N LEU A 212 9.52 -1.17 -26.91
CA LEU A 212 8.62 -2.31 -26.76
C LEU A 212 8.85 -3.02 -25.43
N ASP A 213 10.12 -3.24 -25.04
CA ASP A 213 10.48 -3.77 -23.72
C ASP A 213 9.95 -2.89 -22.56
N ASN A 214 10.07 -1.55 -22.69
CA ASN A 214 9.51 -0.64 -21.69
C ASN A 214 7.99 -0.74 -21.59
N ILE A 215 7.29 -0.87 -22.71
CA ILE A 215 5.82 -1.07 -22.72
C ILE A 215 5.46 -2.39 -22.06
N ALA A 216 6.18 -3.47 -22.39
CA ALA A 216 5.96 -4.77 -21.79
C ALA A 216 6.19 -4.74 -20.26
N GLN A 217 7.31 -4.16 -19.82
CA GLN A 217 7.64 -4.00 -18.40
C GLN A 217 6.61 -3.12 -17.67
N TRP A 218 6.18 -2.00 -18.26
CA TRP A 218 5.15 -1.13 -17.71
C TRP A 218 3.83 -1.88 -17.55
N ARG A 219 3.42 -2.64 -18.56
CA ARG A 219 2.23 -3.48 -18.54
C ARG A 219 2.34 -4.53 -17.43
N ASP A 220 3.44 -5.29 -17.36
CA ASP A 220 3.63 -6.35 -16.38
C ASP A 220 3.66 -5.81 -14.93
N ASN A 221 3.99 -4.53 -14.77
CA ASN A 221 3.92 -3.78 -13.50
C ASN A 221 2.53 -3.19 -13.20
N GLY A 222 1.51 -3.47 -14.01
CA GLY A 222 0.14 -3.08 -13.76
C GLY A 222 -0.45 -2.07 -14.72
N GLY A 223 0.27 -1.70 -15.76
CA GLY A 223 -0.26 -0.86 -16.83
C GLY A 223 -1.38 -1.55 -17.63
N MET A 224 -2.34 -0.78 -18.09
CA MET A 224 -3.49 -1.28 -18.88
C MET A 224 -3.34 -0.89 -20.34
N LEU A 225 -2.94 -1.86 -21.16
CA LEU A 225 -2.73 -1.68 -22.60
C LEU A 225 -4.02 -1.94 -23.38
N ILE A 226 -4.45 -0.99 -24.20
CA ILE A 226 -5.61 -1.09 -25.08
C ILE A 226 -5.15 -0.92 -26.52
N ILE A 227 -5.46 -1.88 -27.37
CA ILE A 227 -5.06 -1.90 -28.79
C ILE A 227 -6.32 -1.89 -29.65
N GLY A 228 -6.50 -0.83 -30.45
CA GLY A 228 -7.49 -0.79 -31.53
C GLY A 228 -6.87 -1.31 -32.82
N THR A 229 -7.56 -2.22 -33.50
CA THR A 229 -7.05 -2.88 -34.72
C THR A 229 -7.79 -2.49 -36.01
N GLY A 230 -8.74 -3.26 -36.48
CA GLY A 230 -9.46 -2.97 -37.70
C GLY A 230 -8.60 -3.04 -38.97
N SER A 231 -8.65 -2.01 -39.78
CA SER A 231 -7.88 -1.93 -41.04
C SER A 231 -6.36 -1.89 -40.83
N SER A 232 -5.91 -1.38 -39.69
CA SER A 232 -4.47 -1.24 -39.31
C SER A 232 -3.92 -2.42 -38.49
N ALA A 233 -4.69 -3.50 -38.35
CA ALA A 233 -4.36 -4.62 -37.44
C ALA A 233 -2.94 -5.18 -37.61
N GLN A 234 -2.45 -5.35 -38.85
CA GLN A 234 -1.11 -5.87 -39.10
C GLN A 234 -0.01 -4.87 -38.65
N GLU A 235 -0.24 -3.58 -38.83
CA GLU A 235 0.72 -2.53 -38.46
C GLU A 235 0.75 -2.32 -36.96
N VAL A 236 -0.42 -2.27 -36.32
CA VAL A 236 -0.55 -2.05 -34.88
C VAL A 236 -0.02 -3.22 -34.07
N LEU A 237 -0.15 -4.45 -34.55
CA LEU A 237 0.33 -5.65 -33.88
C LEU A 237 1.80 -5.98 -34.19
N ALA A 238 2.42 -5.33 -35.17
CA ALA A 238 3.74 -5.71 -35.69
C ALA A 238 4.88 -5.64 -34.64
N GLY A 239 4.75 -4.84 -33.61
CA GLY A 239 5.75 -4.73 -32.53
C GLY A 239 5.47 -5.63 -31.31
N PHE A 240 4.35 -6.34 -31.27
CA PHE A 240 3.89 -7.08 -30.10
C PHE A 240 3.86 -8.60 -30.32
N ASP A 241 5.01 -9.18 -30.66
CA ASP A 241 5.13 -10.64 -30.82
C ASP A 241 4.81 -11.41 -29.52
N ASP A 242 5.07 -10.78 -28.36
CA ASP A 242 4.82 -11.31 -27.02
C ASP A 242 3.34 -11.49 -26.69
N LEU A 243 2.45 -10.75 -27.36
CA LEU A 243 1.00 -10.91 -27.19
C LEU A 243 0.45 -12.17 -27.89
N GLU A 244 1.19 -12.78 -28.81
CA GLU A 244 0.81 -14.03 -29.50
C GLU A 244 -0.55 -13.95 -30.21
N ILE A 245 -0.93 -12.75 -30.66
CA ILE A 245 -2.15 -12.47 -31.44
C ILE A 245 -1.80 -12.24 -32.90
N GLN A 246 -2.52 -12.88 -33.79
CA GLN A 246 -2.36 -12.73 -35.23
C GLN A 246 -3.65 -12.27 -35.88
N CYS A 247 -3.56 -11.37 -36.85
CA CYS A 247 -4.66 -10.99 -37.68
C CYS A 247 -4.71 -11.89 -38.97
N SER A 248 -5.75 -12.70 -39.10
CA SER A 248 -5.93 -13.58 -40.27
C SER A 248 -6.45 -12.84 -41.48
N LYS A 249 -7.39 -11.94 -41.28
CA LYS A 249 -7.98 -11.09 -42.34
C LYS A 249 -8.68 -9.88 -41.73
N VAL A 250 -8.90 -8.90 -42.58
CA VAL A 250 -9.83 -7.77 -42.31
C VAL A 250 -11.06 -7.95 -43.13
N TYR A 251 -12.25 -7.67 -42.56
CA TYR A 251 -13.53 -7.85 -43.24
C TYR A 251 -14.58 -6.82 -42.80
N ASP A 252 -15.62 -6.64 -43.61
CA ASP A 252 -16.75 -5.80 -43.27
C ASP A 252 -17.88 -6.69 -42.71
N PRO A 253 -18.35 -6.48 -41.45
CA PRO A 253 -19.29 -7.40 -40.80
C PRO A 253 -20.71 -7.40 -41.38
N GLY A 254 -21.07 -6.40 -42.17
CA GLY A 254 -22.39 -6.28 -42.77
C GLY A 254 -23.42 -5.55 -41.90
N ALA A 255 -24.53 -5.16 -42.56
CA ALA A 255 -25.54 -4.32 -41.91
C ALA A 255 -26.23 -5.02 -40.72
N GLY A 256 -26.43 -4.27 -39.63
CA GLY A 256 -27.13 -4.75 -38.42
C GLY A 256 -26.25 -5.50 -37.42
N THR A 257 -24.94 -5.44 -37.57
CA THR A 257 -23.99 -5.98 -36.58
C THR A 257 -23.65 -4.91 -35.54
N TYR A 258 -23.83 -5.23 -34.27
CA TYR A 258 -23.56 -4.33 -33.13
C TYR A 258 -22.61 -4.98 -32.17
N ASP A 259 -21.88 -4.16 -31.45
CA ASP A 259 -20.99 -4.54 -30.36
C ASP A 259 -21.26 -3.71 -29.10
N SER A 260 -20.76 -4.12 -27.97
CA SER A 260 -20.93 -3.41 -26.72
C SER A 260 -22.39 -3.14 -26.34
N ARG A 261 -23.26 -4.16 -26.41
CA ARG A 261 -24.70 -4.04 -26.14
C ARG A 261 -25.36 -2.92 -26.94
N ASP A 262 -25.11 -2.90 -28.23
CA ASP A 262 -25.64 -1.91 -29.18
C ASP A 262 -25.04 -0.50 -29.05
N TYR A 263 -23.94 -0.31 -28.30
CA TYR A 263 -23.26 0.98 -28.21
C TYR A 263 -22.53 1.36 -29.50
N VAL A 264 -22.02 0.38 -30.23
CA VAL A 264 -21.24 0.60 -31.45
C VAL A 264 -21.84 -0.20 -32.60
N ASP A 265 -22.28 0.50 -33.68
CA ASP A 265 -22.66 -0.12 -34.93
C ASP A 265 -21.42 -0.52 -35.73
N VAL A 266 -20.95 -1.73 -35.50
CA VAL A 266 -19.74 -2.26 -36.15
C VAL A 266 -19.96 -2.57 -37.63
N SER A 267 -21.20 -2.48 -38.14
CA SER A 267 -21.51 -2.73 -39.55
C SER A 267 -20.82 -1.77 -40.55
N GLN A 268 -20.36 -0.63 -40.02
CA GLN A 268 -19.67 0.42 -40.79
C GLN A 268 -18.16 0.46 -40.50
N LEU A 269 -17.63 -0.45 -39.65
CA LEU A 269 -16.25 -0.56 -39.31
C LEU A 269 -15.55 -1.67 -40.06
N HIS A 270 -14.23 -1.54 -40.23
CA HIS A 270 -13.41 -2.65 -40.67
C HIS A 270 -13.06 -3.51 -39.46
N MET A 271 -13.38 -4.78 -39.52
CA MET A 271 -13.15 -5.73 -38.44
C MET A 271 -11.94 -6.61 -38.76
N ALA A 272 -11.04 -6.75 -37.79
CA ALA A 272 -9.93 -7.70 -37.84
C ALA A 272 -10.38 -9.06 -37.27
N GLU A 273 -10.19 -10.15 -38.01
CA GLU A 273 -10.31 -11.50 -37.46
C GLU A 273 -9.01 -11.85 -36.72
N LEU A 274 -9.05 -11.72 -35.39
CA LEU A 274 -7.92 -11.94 -34.48
C LEU A 274 -7.88 -13.40 -34.06
N MET A 275 -6.70 -14.02 -34.17
CA MET A 275 -6.43 -15.37 -33.71
C MET A 275 -5.52 -15.31 -32.48
N ASP A 276 -6.04 -15.81 -31.37
CA ASP A 276 -5.26 -16.11 -30.16
C ASP A 276 -4.55 -17.45 -30.37
N VAL A 277 -3.23 -17.41 -30.49
CA VAL A 277 -2.41 -18.57 -30.83
C VAL A 277 -2.39 -19.60 -29.70
N ASN A 278 -2.38 -19.16 -28.47
CA ASN A 278 -2.22 -20.01 -27.29
C ASN A 278 -3.48 -20.13 -26.41
N GLY A 279 -4.57 -19.47 -26.76
CA GLY A 279 -5.83 -19.52 -26.02
C GLY A 279 -5.79 -18.79 -24.67
N LYS A 280 -4.95 -17.76 -24.57
CA LYS A 280 -4.79 -16.95 -23.35
C LYS A 280 -5.91 -15.92 -23.18
N TYR A 281 -6.51 -15.46 -24.28
CA TYR A 281 -7.45 -14.36 -24.26
C TYR A 281 -8.89 -14.83 -24.04
N LYS A 282 -9.63 -14.03 -23.32
CA LYS A 282 -11.08 -14.19 -23.12
C LYS A 282 -11.82 -13.08 -23.83
N THR A 283 -12.96 -13.42 -24.39
CA THR A 283 -13.88 -12.45 -24.97
C THR A 283 -15.05 -12.25 -24.02
N THR A 284 -15.39 -11.00 -23.71
CA THR A 284 -16.54 -10.71 -22.87
C THR A 284 -17.85 -10.70 -23.66
N TYR A 285 -18.97 -10.89 -22.93
CA TYR A 285 -20.31 -10.87 -23.55
C TYR A 285 -20.71 -9.48 -24.03
N ASP A 286 -20.13 -8.43 -23.48
CA ASP A 286 -20.56 -7.05 -23.70
C ASP A 286 -19.78 -6.34 -24.81
N MET A 287 -18.60 -6.84 -25.16
CA MET A 287 -17.73 -6.27 -26.19
C MET A 287 -16.91 -7.39 -26.83
N SER A 288 -16.58 -7.26 -28.11
CA SER A 288 -15.69 -8.19 -28.81
C SER A 288 -14.22 -7.99 -28.47
N ILE A 289 -13.91 -7.48 -27.26
CA ILE A 289 -12.53 -7.27 -26.80
C ILE A 289 -11.93 -8.61 -26.39
N LEU A 290 -10.77 -8.90 -26.94
CA LEU A 290 -9.90 -9.96 -26.42
C LEU A 290 -9.12 -9.45 -25.23
N MET A 291 -9.29 -10.05 -24.06
CA MET A 291 -8.67 -9.61 -22.83
C MET A 291 -7.85 -10.70 -22.19
N CYS A 292 -6.71 -10.31 -21.63
CA CYS A 292 -5.93 -11.17 -20.75
C CYS A 292 -5.22 -10.34 -19.66
N SER A 293 -4.89 -10.99 -18.55
CA SER A 293 -3.96 -10.48 -17.56
C SER A 293 -2.52 -10.71 -18.04
N GLN A 294 -1.65 -9.74 -17.82
CA GLN A 294 -0.23 -9.84 -18.13
C GLN A 294 0.55 -9.24 -16.94
N GLY A 295 1.21 -10.09 -16.15
CA GLY A 295 1.75 -9.65 -14.88
C GLY A 295 0.67 -9.07 -13.97
N ASP A 296 0.91 -7.90 -13.40
CA ASP A 296 -0.09 -7.14 -12.62
C ASP A 296 -1.04 -6.31 -13.49
N GLY A 297 -0.76 -6.16 -14.78
CA GLY A 297 -1.55 -5.38 -15.70
C GLY A 297 -2.53 -6.18 -16.56
N ALA A 298 -3.07 -5.52 -17.56
CA ALA A 298 -4.04 -6.09 -18.47
C ALA A 298 -3.81 -5.66 -19.90
N VAL A 299 -4.25 -6.51 -20.84
CA VAL A 299 -4.30 -6.21 -22.27
C VAL A 299 -5.73 -6.38 -22.76
N GLY A 300 -6.21 -5.36 -23.46
CA GLY A 300 -7.47 -5.39 -24.20
C GLY A 300 -7.24 -5.12 -25.67
N ILE A 301 -7.62 -6.05 -26.56
CA ILE A 301 -7.46 -5.88 -28.01
C ILE A 301 -8.84 -5.86 -28.65
N LEU A 302 -9.18 -4.72 -29.25
CA LEU A 302 -10.42 -4.55 -29.99
C LEU A 302 -10.23 -4.99 -31.45
N PRO A 303 -11.19 -5.70 -32.04
CA PRO A 303 -11.12 -6.14 -33.46
C PRO A 303 -11.34 -5.00 -34.46
N TYR A 304 -11.56 -3.78 -34.00
CA TYR A 304 -11.78 -2.58 -34.82
C TYR A 304 -10.93 -1.40 -34.29
N SER A 305 -10.81 -0.35 -35.12
CA SER A 305 -10.11 0.86 -34.78
C SER A 305 -10.99 1.80 -33.94
N LEU A 306 -10.42 2.34 -32.86
CA LEU A 306 -11.10 3.33 -32.02
C LEU A 306 -11.27 4.67 -32.74
N SER A 307 -10.37 5.02 -33.68
CA SER A 307 -10.51 6.21 -34.51
C SER A 307 -11.63 6.09 -35.53
N GLU A 308 -11.92 4.87 -36.01
CA GLU A 308 -13.10 4.61 -36.86
C GLU A 308 -14.42 4.74 -36.08
N VAL A 309 -14.46 4.27 -34.82
CA VAL A 309 -15.60 4.43 -33.90
C VAL A 309 -15.97 5.91 -33.74
N ALA A 310 -14.99 6.77 -33.60
CA ALA A 310 -15.21 8.21 -33.52
C ALA A 310 -15.91 8.80 -34.73
N LYS A 311 -15.55 8.34 -35.92
CA LYS A 311 -16.13 8.81 -37.20
C LYS A 311 -17.61 8.42 -37.33
N LEU A 312 -17.99 7.26 -36.81
CA LEU A 312 -19.41 6.81 -36.79
C LEU A 312 -20.26 7.62 -35.83
N ASN A 313 -19.72 7.94 -34.69
CA ASN A 313 -20.40 8.64 -33.60
C ASN A 313 -20.46 10.15 -33.78
N ALA A 314 -19.86 10.73 -34.83
CA ALA A 314 -19.97 12.15 -35.11
C ALA A 314 -21.43 12.64 -35.34
N ALA A 315 -22.36 11.72 -35.60
CA ALA A 315 -23.80 11.96 -35.68
C ALA A 315 -24.59 11.45 -34.47
N GLY A 316 -23.93 10.79 -33.51
CA GLY A 316 -24.55 10.15 -32.35
C GLY A 316 -24.57 11.03 -31.10
N THR A 317 -25.33 10.61 -30.11
CA THR A 317 -25.40 11.29 -28.82
C THR A 317 -24.14 11.06 -28.02
N TYR A 318 -23.66 12.11 -27.38
CA TYR A 318 -22.51 12.12 -26.45
C TYR A 318 -22.58 11.03 -25.38
N GLU A 319 -23.79 10.67 -24.93
CA GLU A 319 -23.97 9.63 -23.89
C GLU A 319 -23.53 8.24 -24.37
N LEU A 320 -23.75 7.88 -25.63
CA LEU A 320 -23.32 6.57 -26.17
C LEU A 320 -21.77 6.42 -26.16
N GLN A 321 -21.04 7.49 -26.50
CA GLN A 321 -19.59 7.45 -26.47
C GLN A 321 -19.06 7.27 -25.03
N LYS A 322 -19.68 7.94 -24.06
CA LYS A 322 -19.33 7.80 -22.65
C LYS A 322 -19.53 6.35 -22.18
N GLU A 323 -20.70 5.78 -22.42
CA GLU A 323 -21.02 4.41 -21.98
C GLU A 323 -20.09 3.37 -22.63
N PHE A 324 -19.74 3.58 -23.91
CA PHE A 324 -18.77 2.74 -24.61
C PHE A 324 -17.39 2.79 -23.94
N VAL A 325 -16.85 3.99 -23.73
CA VAL A 325 -15.54 4.18 -23.10
C VAL A 325 -15.54 3.63 -21.68
N GLU A 326 -16.57 3.93 -20.89
CA GLU A 326 -16.70 3.42 -19.53
C GLU A 326 -16.76 1.90 -19.49
N SER A 327 -17.52 1.26 -20.39
CA SER A 327 -17.58 -0.20 -20.48
C SER A 327 -16.24 -0.81 -20.87
N MET A 328 -15.55 -0.24 -21.85
CA MET A 328 -14.24 -0.69 -22.30
C MET A 328 -13.22 -0.62 -21.16
N LEU A 329 -13.10 0.54 -20.53
CA LEU A 329 -12.13 0.75 -19.44
C LEU A 329 -12.42 -0.15 -18.23
N ARG A 330 -13.70 -0.32 -17.88
CA ARG A 330 -14.10 -1.19 -16.77
C ARG A 330 -13.74 -2.64 -17.04
N GLN A 331 -13.92 -3.11 -18.27
CA GLN A 331 -13.59 -4.49 -18.62
C GLN A 331 -12.08 -4.71 -18.61
N VAL A 332 -11.31 -3.85 -19.26
CA VAL A 332 -9.84 -3.98 -19.27
C VAL A 332 -9.28 -3.91 -17.86
N SER A 333 -9.73 -2.94 -17.05
CA SER A 333 -9.26 -2.77 -15.69
C SER A 333 -9.60 -3.94 -14.76
N SER A 334 -10.68 -4.68 -15.05
CA SER A 334 -11.04 -5.86 -14.25
C SER A 334 -10.05 -7.02 -14.37
N TYR A 335 -9.24 -7.04 -15.43
CA TYR A 335 -8.18 -8.02 -15.66
C TYR A 335 -6.83 -7.61 -15.03
N ALA A 336 -6.65 -6.35 -14.68
CA ALA A 336 -5.49 -5.90 -13.93
C ALA A 336 -5.58 -6.31 -12.46
N SER A 337 -4.44 -6.39 -11.80
CA SER A 337 -4.36 -6.60 -10.34
C SER A 337 -5.16 -5.54 -9.59
N ALA A 338 -5.89 -5.92 -8.55
CA ALA A 338 -6.60 -5.00 -7.67
C ALA A 338 -5.68 -3.95 -7.01
N ARG A 339 -4.37 -4.17 -7.07
CA ARG A 339 -3.33 -3.24 -6.63
C ARG A 339 -3.41 -1.87 -7.29
N HIS A 340 -3.91 -1.78 -8.54
CA HIS A 340 -4.12 -0.53 -9.27
C HIS A 340 -5.50 0.07 -9.05
N ALA A 341 -6.44 -0.71 -8.58
CA ALA A 341 -7.77 -0.26 -8.21
C ALA A 341 -7.80 0.63 -6.97
N SER A 342 -6.67 1.04 -6.48
CA SER A 342 -6.46 1.65 -5.20
C SER A 342 -7.02 3.06 -5.09
N GLY A 343 -8.16 3.16 -4.54
CA GLY A 343 -8.68 4.41 -4.01
C GLY A 343 -9.40 4.21 -2.70
N GLN A 344 -10.10 3.10 -2.49
CA GLN A 344 -10.92 2.93 -1.31
C GLN A 344 -11.09 1.48 -0.84
N TYR A 345 -10.81 0.50 -1.71
CA TYR A 345 -10.72 -0.93 -1.36
C TYR A 345 -9.31 -1.42 -1.67
N SER A 346 -8.33 -0.56 -1.37
CA SER A 346 -6.96 -0.76 -1.73
C SER A 346 -6.36 -1.94 -1.00
N PHE A 347 -5.35 -2.50 -1.64
CA PHE A 347 -4.41 -3.43 -1.04
C PHE A 347 -3.94 -2.98 0.36
N GLY A 348 -3.88 -1.67 0.63
CA GLY A 348 -3.62 -1.12 1.97
C GLY A 348 -4.62 -1.60 3.01
N TYR A 349 -5.93 -1.63 2.69
CA TYR A 349 -6.95 -2.15 3.60
C TYR A 349 -6.77 -3.65 3.85
N ASP A 350 -6.58 -4.44 2.79
CA ASP A 350 -6.38 -5.88 2.93
C ASP A 350 -5.06 -6.20 3.63
N SER A 351 -3.99 -5.48 3.30
CA SER A 351 -2.69 -5.61 3.98
C SER A 351 -2.79 -5.23 5.45
N MET A 352 -3.47 -4.12 5.75
CA MET A 352 -3.74 -3.69 7.11
C MET A 352 -4.61 -4.71 7.85
N TYR A 353 -5.64 -5.27 7.20
CA TYR A 353 -6.47 -6.32 7.76
C TYR A 353 -5.64 -7.54 8.12
N PHE A 354 -4.72 -8.00 7.26
CA PHE A 354 -3.81 -9.09 7.57
C PHE A 354 -2.84 -8.72 8.68
N LEU A 355 -2.25 -7.53 8.65
CA LEU A 355 -1.36 -7.07 9.71
C LEU A 355 -2.07 -6.84 11.04
N THR A 356 -3.31 -6.38 11.05
CA THR A 356 -4.08 -6.08 12.27
C THR A 356 -4.95 -7.24 12.73
N GLY A 357 -5.63 -7.93 11.83
CA GLY A 357 -6.53 -9.05 12.15
C GLY A 357 -5.80 -10.23 12.78
N ILE A 358 -4.55 -10.44 12.38
CA ILE A 358 -3.63 -11.40 12.99
C ILE A 358 -2.82 -10.76 14.12
N SER A 359 -2.93 -9.46 14.31
CA SER A 359 -2.15 -8.69 15.29
C SER A 359 -2.28 -9.19 16.72
N ASN A 360 -3.41 -9.78 17.07
CA ASN A 360 -3.60 -10.44 18.35
C ASN A 360 -2.69 -11.67 18.53
N TYR A 361 -2.10 -12.16 17.45
CA TYR A 361 -1.21 -13.31 17.40
C TYR A 361 0.23 -12.93 17.03
N LEU A 362 0.43 -11.86 16.25
CA LEU A 362 1.74 -11.34 15.87
C LEU A 362 2.45 -10.70 17.07
N GLY A 363 3.69 -10.98 17.23
CA GLY A 363 4.49 -10.56 18.40
C GLY A 363 4.32 -11.51 19.60
N ASN A 364 3.67 -12.65 19.39
CA ASN A 364 3.44 -13.63 20.41
C ASN A 364 4.49 -14.76 20.46
N GLY A 365 5.41 -14.77 19.49
CA GLY A 365 6.33 -15.90 19.33
C GLY A 365 7.29 -16.12 20.47
N SER A 366 7.97 -15.12 20.97
CA SER A 366 8.99 -15.32 22.02
C SER A 366 8.82 -14.50 23.29
N ASN A 367 8.05 -13.42 23.25
CA ASN A 367 7.92 -12.48 24.38
C ASN A 367 6.47 -12.31 24.87
N ARG A 368 5.57 -13.24 24.58
CA ARG A 368 4.29 -13.24 25.29
C ARG A 368 4.56 -13.28 26.78
N LEU A 369 4.08 -12.28 27.47
CA LEU A 369 3.75 -12.41 28.89
C LEU A 369 3.01 -13.74 29.02
N GLN A 370 3.70 -14.77 29.50
CA GLN A 370 3.07 -16.06 29.80
C GLN A 370 2.18 -15.82 31.03
N LEU A 371 1.02 -15.20 30.75
CA LEU A 371 -0.03 -14.94 31.75
C LEU A 371 -0.35 -16.20 32.58
N GLY A 372 -0.05 -17.37 32.03
CA GLY A 372 -0.10 -18.64 32.73
C GLY A 372 0.78 -18.67 33.97
N TRP A 373 2.03 -18.25 33.86
CA TRP A 373 2.96 -18.20 34.99
C TRP A 373 2.57 -17.14 36.01
N LEU A 374 2.07 -16.00 35.58
CA LEU A 374 1.55 -14.96 36.48
C LEU A 374 0.36 -15.48 37.29
N LYS A 375 -0.56 -16.21 36.67
CA LYS A 375 -1.67 -16.88 37.36
C LYS A 375 -1.17 -17.88 38.40
N VAL A 376 -0.16 -18.67 38.07
CA VAL A 376 0.45 -19.64 39.02
C VAL A 376 1.12 -18.90 40.19
N ILE A 377 1.86 -17.83 39.93
CA ILE A 377 2.51 -17.01 40.99
C ILE A 377 1.45 -16.42 41.93
N VAL A 378 0.36 -15.86 41.37
CA VAL A 378 -0.74 -15.31 42.18
C VAL A 378 -1.41 -16.39 43.02
N ILE A 379 -1.69 -17.56 42.45
CA ILE A 379 -2.29 -18.69 43.19
C ILE A 379 -1.36 -19.14 44.33
N LEU A 380 -0.07 -19.32 44.05
CA LEU A 380 0.93 -19.69 45.08
C LEU A 380 1.04 -18.62 46.17
N TYR A 381 0.99 -17.34 45.79
CA TYR A 381 0.98 -16.23 46.73
C TYR A 381 -0.26 -16.30 47.68
N VAL A 382 -1.44 -16.49 47.12
CA VAL A 382 -2.68 -16.59 47.91
C VAL A 382 -2.62 -17.78 48.88
N ILE A 383 -2.13 -18.92 48.41
CA ILE A 383 -1.94 -20.11 49.27
C ILE A 383 -0.91 -19.83 50.37
N PHE A 384 0.17 -19.16 50.05
CA PHE A 384 1.24 -18.82 51.00
C PHE A 384 0.71 -17.87 52.07
N VAL A 385 0.13 -16.72 51.69
CA VAL A 385 -0.31 -15.67 52.61
C VAL A 385 -1.50 -16.12 53.47
N GLY A 386 -2.41 -16.95 52.90
CA GLY A 386 -3.54 -17.47 53.65
C GLY A 386 -3.15 -18.61 54.59
N PRO A 387 -3.32 -19.87 54.13
CA PRO A 387 -3.16 -21.01 55.07
C PRO A 387 -1.73 -21.25 55.54
N VAL A 388 -0.71 -21.10 54.66
CA VAL A 388 0.66 -21.47 55.02
C VAL A 388 1.26 -20.54 56.09
N LEU A 389 1.15 -19.23 55.89
CA LEU A 389 1.64 -18.23 56.83
C LEU A 389 0.93 -18.35 58.21
N TYR A 390 -0.40 -18.58 58.17
CA TYR A 390 -1.16 -18.81 59.41
C TYR A 390 -0.70 -20.05 60.15
N LEU A 391 -0.47 -21.17 59.47
CA LEU A 391 0.04 -22.40 60.10
C LEU A 391 1.43 -22.21 60.67
N ILE A 392 2.34 -21.55 59.96
CA ILE A 392 3.72 -21.24 60.45
C ILE A 392 3.65 -20.44 61.75
N LEU A 393 2.89 -19.34 61.77
CA LEU A 393 2.74 -18.49 62.92
C LEU A 393 2.05 -19.22 64.12
N ARG A 394 1.15 -20.15 63.85
CA ARG A 394 0.51 -21.03 64.82
C ARG A 394 1.52 -21.99 65.43
N PHE A 395 2.40 -22.61 64.64
CA PHE A 395 3.43 -23.53 65.15
C PHE A 395 4.50 -22.80 65.98
N VAL A 396 4.81 -21.56 65.65
CA VAL A 396 5.76 -20.71 66.39
C VAL A 396 5.12 -20.08 67.64
N GLY A 397 3.79 -20.28 67.83
CA GLY A 397 3.06 -19.77 69.00
C GLY A 397 2.80 -18.25 68.98
N LYS A 398 3.03 -17.57 67.86
CA LYS A 398 2.92 -16.11 67.72
C LYS A 398 1.78 -15.71 66.74
N ARG A 399 0.57 -16.18 66.97
CA ARG A 399 -0.59 -15.91 66.12
C ARG A 399 -0.88 -14.41 65.93
N ASP A 400 -0.65 -13.63 66.95
CA ASP A 400 -0.94 -12.17 66.94
C ASP A 400 -0.11 -11.42 65.93
N LEU A 401 1.06 -11.97 65.51
CA LEU A 401 1.89 -11.40 64.49
C LEU A 401 1.33 -11.55 63.05
N TYR A 402 0.24 -12.32 62.86
CA TYR A 402 -0.36 -12.51 61.54
C TYR A 402 -0.73 -11.17 60.87
N TRP A 403 -1.28 -10.25 61.66
CA TRP A 403 -1.68 -8.92 61.17
C TRP A 403 -0.50 -8.05 60.66
N ILE A 404 0.69 -8.29 61.14
CA ILE A 404 1.88 -7.62 60.69
C ILE A 404 2.56 -8.41 59.57
N ALA A 405 2.52 -9.72 59.65
CA ALA A 405 3.14 -10.62 58.68
C ALA A 405 2.48 -10.55 57.32
N VAL A 406 1.13 -10.40 57.23
CA VAL A 406 0.39 -10.30 55.98
C VAL A 406 0.81 -9.03 55.20
N PRO A 407 0.80 -7.81 55.72
CA PRO A 407 1.28 -6.65 54.99
C PRO A 407 2.75 -6.78 54.53
N VAL A 408 3.61 -7.33 55.35
CA VAL A 408 5.03 -7.51 55.00
C VAL A 408 5.19 -8.50 53.84
N THR A 409 4.52 -9.66 53.91
CA THR A 409 4.59 -10.65 52.86
C THR A 409 3.89 -10.15 51.57
N THR A 410 2.87 -9.28 51.68
CA THR A 410 2.25 -8.62 50.54
C THR A 410 3.22 -7.68 49.84
N LEU A 411 3.95 -6.85 50.60
CA LEU A 411 5.01 -5.99 50.07
C LEU A 411 6.12 -6.82 49.38
N VAL A 412 6.54 -7.90 49.99
CA VAL A 412 7.53 -8.81 49.37
C VAL A 412 6.95 -9.44 48.10
N GLY A 413 5.68 -9.84 48.11
CA GLY A 413 4.98 -10.38 46.95
C GLY A 413 4.91 -9.36 45.80
N ILE A 414 4.56 -8.10 46.10
CA ILE A 414 4.56 -7.00 45.13
C ILE A 414 5.96 -6.80 44.54
N PHE A 415 6.99 -6.78 45.37
CA PHE A 415 8.38 -6.69 44.90
C PHE A 415 8.76 -7.87 44.02
N LEU A 416 8.40 -9.10 44.37
CA LEU A 416 8.69 -10.29 43.57
C LEU A 416 7.97 -10.24 42.23
N VAL A 417 6.68 -9.88 42.21
CA VAL A 417 5.93 -9.70 40.99
C VAL A 417 6.50 -8.57 40.12
N TYR A 418 6.90 -7.47 40.73
CA TYR A 418 7.55 -6.35 40.06
C TYR A 418 8.90 -6.75 39.44
N PHE A 419 9.76 -7.45 40.20
CA PHE A 419 11.05 -7.90 39.66
C PHE A 419 10.88 -9.04 38.62
N ALA A 420 9.93 -9.96 38.84
CA ALA A 420 9.58 -10.96 37.82
C ALA A 420 9.00 -10.32 36.58
N GLY A 421 8.17 -9.28 36.75
CA GLY A 421 7.62 -8.50 35.65
C GLY A 421 8.68 -7.73 34.86
N ARG A 422 9.73 -7.23 35.52
CA ARG A 422 10.86 -6.59 34.81
C ARG A 422 11.59 -7.51 33.83
N GLY A 423 11.62 -8.81 34.09
CA GLY A 423 12.16 -9.80 33.17
C GLY A 423 11.25 -10.05 31.95
N PHE A 424 10.01 -9.51 31.99
CA PHE A 424 9.03 -9.57 30.90
C PHE A 424 8.77 -8.17 30.29
N GLU A 425 9.49 -7.13 30.74
CA GLU A 425 9.45 -5.85 30.02
C GLU A 425 9.97 -6.09 28.60
N VAL A 426 9.14 -5.74 27.62
CA VAL A 426 9.57 -5.64 26.24
C VAL A 426 10.57 -4.48 26.21
N VAL A 427 11.84 -4.81 26.32
CA VAL A 427 12.94 -3.82 26.46
C VAL A 427 13.39 -3.31 25.10
N SER A 428 12.93 -3.97 24.02
CA SER A 428 13.33 -3.66 22.65
C SER A 428 12.10 -3.49 21.77
N THR A 429 12.22 -2.60 20.80
CA THR A 429 11.27 -2.46 19.71
C THR A 429 11.20 -3.78 18.94
N ASN A 430 10.00 -4.26 18.68
CA ASN A 430 9.75 -5.44 17.85
C ASN A 430 9.24 -4.97 16.51
N VAL A 431 9.80 -5.51 15.44
CA VAL A 431 9.43 -5.22 14.06
C VAL A 431 9.04 -6.52 13.39
N TYR A 432 7.87 -6.54 12.81
CA TYR A 432 7.42 -7.59 11.92
C TYR A 432 7.28 -6.99 10.52
N SER A 433 7.90 -7.61 9.53
CA SER A 433 7.90 -7.12 8.17
C SER A 433 7.55 -8.20 7.16
N VAL A 434 6.80 -7.80 6.14
CA VAL A 434 6.52 -8.63 4.96
C VAL A 434 6.86 -7.82 3.72
N THR A 435 7.79 -8.32 2.93
CA THR A 435 8.11 -7.73 1.62
C THR A 435 7.43 -8.54 0.54
N VAL A 436 6.60 -7.88 -0.27
CA VAL A 436 5.89 -8.47 -1.41
C VAL A 436 6.57 -7.99 -2.69
N GLU A 437 7.08 -8.92 -3.49
CA GLU A 437 7.86 -8.63 -4.69
C GLU A 437 7.32 -9.43 -5.88
N ASN A 438 7.08 -8.73 -7.00
CA ASN A 438 6.73 -9.32 -8.27
C ASN A 438 8.00 -9.73 -9.03
N LEU A 439 8.14 -11.00 -9.35
CA LEU A 439 9.32 -11.52 -10.05
C LEU A 439 9.37 -11.16 -11.54
N THR A 440 8.20 -10.87 -12.15
CA THR A 440 8.12 -10.48 -13.58
C THR A 440 8.21 -8.99 -13.79
N GLY A 441 7.94 -8.19 -12.76
CA GLY A 441 7.69 -6.75 -12.85
C GLY A 441 8.89 -5.83 -12.60
N GLY A 442 10.12 -6.21 -12.91
CA GLY A 442 11.26 -5.27 -12.82
C GLY A 442 11.64 -4.84 -11.40
N GLY A 443 11.31 -5.64 -10.39
CA GLY A 443 11.91 -5.53 -9.05
C GLY A 443 11.28 -4.48 -8.13
N ASN A 444 10.08 -4.01 -8.38
CA ASN A 444 9.36 -3.16 -7.44
C ASN A 444 8.85 -3.98 -6.25
N ALA A 445 9.49 -3.82 -5.10
CA ALA A 445 9.10 -4.48 -3.87
C ALA A 445 8.43 -3.50 -2.91
N ARG A 446 7.36 -3.96 -2.27
CA ARG A 446 6.70 -3.24 -1.17
C ARG A 446 6.89 -4.00 0.13
N THR A 447 7.32 -3.28 1.14
CA THR A 447 7.49 -3.82 2.48
C THR A 447 6.45 -3.20 3.41
N TYR A 448 5.73 -4.06 4.09
CA TYR A 448 4.76 -3.70 5.11
C TYR A 448 5.35 -4.01 6.47
N LEU A 449 5.28 -3.03 7.39
CA LEU A 449 5.90 -3.15 8.69
C LEU A 449 4.86 -2.92 9.78
N ARG A 450 4.89 -3.78 10.78
CA ARG A 450 4.27 -3.55 12.07
C ARG A 450 5.35 -3.38 13.11
N CYS A 451 5.34 -2.27 13.80
CA CYS A 451 6.30 -1.94 14.83
C CYS A 451 5.59 -1.79 16.16
N TYR A 452 6.12 -2.44 17.18
CA TYR A 452 5.61 -2.37 18.54
C TYR A 452 6.72 -1.95 19.48
N ASP A 453 6.48 -0.87 20.22
CA ASP A 453 7.37 -0.40 21.26
C ASP A 453 6.59 -0.16 22.56
N ALA A 454 7.02 -0.78 23.65
CA ALA A 454 6.40 -0.61 24.97
C ALA A 454 6.82 0.69 25.68
N GLY A 455 7.65 1.50 25.08
CA GLY A 455 8.38 2.59 25.73
C GLY A 455 7.64 3.92 25.85
N HIS A 456 6.36 4.08 25.70
CA HIS A 456 5.57 5.31 25.93
C HIS A 456 6.19 6.65 25.47
N LYS A 457 7.14 6.64 24.53
CA LYS A 457 7.83 7.82 24.05
C LYS A 457 7.77 7.84 22.52
N GLU A 458 8.04 9.02 21.95
CA GLU A 458 8.39 9.09 20.55
C GLU A 458 9.47 8.06 20.24
N TRP A 459 9.18 7.14 19.34
CA TRP A 459 10.12 6.14 18.89
C TRP A 459 10.25 6.21 17.38
N GLY A 460 11.35 5.75 16.87
CA GLY A 460 11.58 5.70 15.45
C GLY A 460 12.68 4.73 15.09
N LEU A 461 12.61 4.26 13.88
CA LEU A 461 13.52 3.26 13.34
C LEU A 461 14.04 3.73 11.98
N ARG A 462 15.26 3.33 11.70
CA ARG A 462 15.92 3.61 10.42
C ARG A 462 15.77 2.41 9.51
N LEU A 463 15.25 2.64 8.29
CA LEU A 463 15.20 1.62 7.26
C LEU A 463 16.61 1.28 6.74
N ALA A 464 16.76 0.04 6.31
CA ALA A 464 17.96 -0.40 5.60
C ALA A 464 18.16 0.40 4.30
N GLU A 465 19.33 0.27 3.71
CA GLU A 465 19.64 0.95 2.45
C GLU A 465 18.78 0.41 1.29
N GLY A 466 18.42 1.31 0.36
CA GLY A 466 17.65 0.97 -0.84
C GLY A 466 16.17 1.30 -0.79
N TYR A 467 15.62 1.70 0.36
CA TYR A 467 14.24 2.19 0.45
C TYR A 467 14.16 3.63 -0.05
N GLU A 468 13.25 3.88 -1.00
CA GLU A 468 13.07 5.20 -1.61
C GLU A 468 11.99 6.05 -0.96
N TYR A 469 10.96 5.40 -0.44
CA TYR A 469 9.85 6.06 0.25
C TYR A 469 9.34 5.21 1.41
N ALA A 470 8.73 5.87 2.37
CA ALA A 470 8.01 5.25 3.46
C ALA A 470 6.82 6.13 3.85
N GLY A 471 5.83 5.54 4.49
CA GLY A 471 4.68 6.25 5.01
C GLY A 471 3.87 5.38 5.97
N PRO A 472 2.89 5.96 6.66
CA PRO A 472 1.97 5.19 7.47
C PRO A 472 1.13 4.28 6.57
N LEU A 473 0.74 3.13 7.11
CA LEU A 473 -0.29 2.29 6.56
C LEU A 473 -1.53 2.48 7.46
N GLU A 474 -2.56 3.14 6.94
CA GLU A 474 -3.72 3.51 7.74
C GLU A 474 -4.93 2.62 7.49
N ASP A 475 -5.63 2.30 8.59
CA ASP A 475 -6.96 1.74 8.54
C ASP A 475 -7.94 2.61 9.34
N SER A 476 -8.83 3.26 8.62
CA SER A 476 -9.86 4.13 9.21
C SER A 476 -10.89 3.36 10.06
N ASN A 477 -11.01 2.04 9.90
CA ASN A 477 -12.10 1.25 10.50
C ASN A 477 -11.75 0.55 11.81
N TYR A 478 -10.47 0.35 12.12
CA TYR A 478 -10.05 -0.50 13.25
C TYR A 478 -9.49 0.24 14.46
N ARG A 479 -9.32 1.56 14.38
CA ARG A 479 -8.79 2.34 15.50
C ARG A 479 -9.90 2.90 16.40
N SER A 480 -9.67 2.89 17.71
CA SER A 480 -10.60 3.44 18.69
C SER A 480 -10.76 4.95 18.48
N SER A 481 -11.96 5.44 18.73
CA SER A 481 -12.51 6.73 18.29
C SER A 481 -11.84 8.02 18.78
N ASP A 482 -10.83 7.98 19.66
CA ASP A 482 -10.42 9.17 20.41
C ASP A 482 -8.93 9.54 20.29
N GLU A 483 -8.15 8.91 19.40
CA GLU A 483 -6.70 9.05 19.38
C GLU A 483 -6.19 9.65 18.07
N SER A 484 -5.39 10.71 18.16
CA SER A 484 -4.68 11.33 17.04
C SER A 484 -3.25 10.83 17.02
N TYR A 485 -2.77 10.41 15.84
CA TYR A 485 -1.42 9.94 15.65
C TYR A 485 -0.61 10.95 14.86
N PHE A 486 0.68 11.03 15.19
CA PHE A 486 1.64 11.83 14.46
C PHE A 486 2.75 10.93 13.94
N TYR A 487 2.74 10.70 12.64
CA TYR A 487 3.76 9.97 11.94
C TYR A 487 4.84 10.92 11.44
N ARG A 488 6.09 10.48 11.52
CA ARG A 488 7.22 11.29 11.08
C ARG A 488 8.16 10.46 10.21
N ILE A 489 8.34 10.92 8.99
CA ILE A 489 9.27 10.35 8.04
C ILE A 489 10.39 11.37 7.84
N ARG A 490 11.65 10.95 7.93
CA ARG A 490 12.80 11.83 7.76
C ARG A 490 13.84 11.15 6.90
N LYS A 491 14.38 11.88 5.95
CA LYS A 491 15.52 11.43 5.15
C LYS A 491 16.82 11.85 5.82
N GLU A 492 17.66 10.88 6.17
CA GLU A 492 18.99 11.05 6.75
C GLU A 492 20.05 10.51 5.79
N GLY A 493 20.63 11.37 4.95
CA GLY A 493 21.50 10.93 3.86
C GLY A 493 20.71 10.13 2.82
N ASP A 494 21.10 8.88 2.58
CA ASP A 494 20.42 7.97 1.65
C ASP A 494 19.44 7.02 2.35
N ARG A 495 19.22 7.20 3.65
CA ARG A 495 18.36 6.35 4.46
C ARG A 495 17.11 7.08 4.92
N LEU A 496 16.03 6.33 5.04
CA LEU A 496 14.78 6.81 5.60
C LEU A 496 14.68 6.40 7.08
N PHE A 497 14.28 7.37 7.87
CA PHE A 497 13.89 7.18 9.26
C PHE A 497 12.37 7.35 9.35
N PHE A 498 11.68 6.44 10.00
CA PHE A 498 10.27 6.57 10.29
C PHE A 498 10.02 6.48 11.79
N GLY A 499 9.05 7.23 12.27
CA GLY A 499 8.73 7.29 13.69
C GLY A 499 7.26 7.55 13.93
N LEU A 500 6.84 7.22 15.12
CA LEU A 500 5.50 7.44 15.63
C LEU A 500 5.60 8.16 16.98
N ASN A 501 4.81 9.19 17.15
CA ASN A 501 4.59 9.83 18.43
C ASN A 501 3.19 9.47 18.93
N PRO A 502 3.04 8.41 19.74
CA PRO A 502 1.74 8.01 20.25
C PRO A 502 1.26 9.03 21.29
N SER A 503 0.00 9.42 21.19
CA SER A 503 -0.65 10.26 22.19
C SER A 503 -0.93 9.51 23.50
N VAL A 504 -1.08 8.17 23.40
CA VAL A 504 -1.32 7.25 24.52
C VAL A 504 -0.47 6.01 24.33
N GLY A 505 0.21 5.53 25.32
CA GLY A 505 1.20 4.45 25.21
C GLY A 505 0.62 3.07 24.91
N PHE A 506 1.47 2.16 24.44
CA PHE A 506 1.24 0.77 24.00
C PHE A 506 0.57 0.61 22.63
N GLU A 507 0.95 1.39 21.65
CA GLU A 507 0.37 1.28 20.33
C GLU A 507 1.31 0.69 19.29
N ASP A 508 0.71 -0.08 18.41
CA ASP A 508 1.37 -0.58 17.22
C ASP A 508 1.42 0.54 16.16
N GLY A 509 2.58 0.73 15.57
CA GLY A 509 2.74 1.54 14.36
C GLY A 509 2.72 0.64 13.12
N TYR A 510 1.94 1.03 12.12
CA TYR A 510 1.87 0.34 10.85
C TYR A 510 2.44 1.25 9.77
N PHE A 511 3.39 0.70 8.99
CA PHE A 511 4.11 1.45 7.96
C PHE A 511 4.20 0.63 6.68
N GLN A 512 4.38 1.33 5.59
CA GLN A 512 4.78 0.76 4.32
C GLN A 512 6.02 1.49 3.81
N ALA A 513 6.84 0.76 3.07
CA ALA A 513 8.03 1.29 2.44
C ALA A 513 8.23 0.62 1.07
N GLY A 514 8.78 1.35 0.13
CA GLY A 514 9.05 0.84 -1.21
C GLY A 514 10.52 0.83 -1.54
N ILE A 515 10.93 -0.21 -2.24
CA ILE A 515 12.27 -0.36 -2.81
C ILE A 515 12.11 -0.30 -4.31
N ALA A 516 12.90 0.56 -4.98
CA ALA A 516 13.03 0.54 -6.42
C ALA A 516 14.34 -0.15 -6.83
N GLY A 517 14.30 -0.83 -7.96
CA GLY A 517 15.46 -1.46 -8.59
C GLY A 517 15.32 -2.96 -8.76
N GLU A 518 15.93 -3.44 -9.81
CA GLU A 518 15.98 -4.86 -10.14
C GLU A 518 16.75 -5.64 -9.07
N ARG A 519 16.13 -6.73 -8.60
CA ARG A 519 16.78 -7.72 -7.77
C ARG A 519 16.80 -9.04 -8.52
N GLU A 520 17.96 -9.65 -8.64
CA GLU A 520 18.09 -10.98 -9.24
C GLU A 520 17.60 -12.05 -8.24
N GLN A 521 16.29 -12.22 -8.12
CA GLN A 521 15.69 -13.27 -7.27
C GLN A 521 15.51 -14.61 -8.02
N GLY A 522 15.65 -14.61 -9.34
CA GLY A 522 15.29 -15.73 -10.18
C GLY A 522 13.82 -15.68 -10.62
N SER A 523 13.25 -16.82 -10.97
CA SER A 523 11.88 -16.96 -11.46
C SER A 523 11.20 -18.19 -10.90
N ILE A 524 9.88 -18.26 -11.04
CA ILE A 524 9.11 -19.46 -10.78
C ILE A 524 8.58 -19.95 -12.12
N TYR A 525 8.97 -21.14 -12.53
CA TYR A 525 8.52 -21.72 -13.80
C TYR A 525 7.35 -22.66 -13.58
N SER A 526 6.29 -22.54 -14.37
CA SER A 526 5.20 -23.50 -14.37
C SER A 526 4.95 -24.09 -15.76
N ASP A 527 4.51 -25.34 -15.76
CA ASP A 527 3.97 -26.05 -16.93
C ASP A 527 2.61 -26.61 -16.52
N LEU A 528 1.59 -25.74 -16.55
CA LEU A 528 0.23 -26.06 -16.14
C LEU A 528 -0.68 -26.15 -17.35
N HIS A 529 -1.49 -27.21 -17.41
CA HIS A 529 -2.42 -27.45 -18.50
C HIS A 529 -3.72 -28.11 -18.03
N LYS A 530 -4.81 -27.91 -18.76
CA LYS A 530 -6.09 -28.56 -18.47
C LYS A 530 -6.11 -29.96 -19.11
N ASP A 531 -6.44 -30.97 -18.33
CA ASP A 531 -6.64 -32.34 -18.82
C ASP A 531 -7.97 -32.44 -19.59
N ARG A 532 -8.24 -33.62 -20.18
CA ARG A 532 -9.50 -33.88 -20.92
C ARG A 532 -10.77 -33.71 -20.07
N ARG A 533 -10.66 -33.64 -18.77
CA ARG A 533 -11.76 -33.44 -17.81
C ARG A 533 -11.78 -32.03 -17.24
N GLN A 534 -11.09 -31.09 -17.89
CA GLN A 534 -10.95 -29.70 -17.46
C GLN A 534 -10.28 -29.53 -16.08
N ARG A 535 -9.57 -30.53 -15.59
CA ARG A 535 -8.80 -30.41 -14.35
C ARG A 535 -7.40 -29.92 -14.69
N ILE A 536 -6.92 -28.97 -13.90
CA ILE A 536 -5.58 -28.42 -14.07
C ILE A 536 -4.57 -29.40 -13.52
N ARG A 537 -3.52 -29.62 -14.28
CA ARG A 537 -2.40 -30.52 -13.96
C ARG A 537 -1.12 -29.89 -14.43
N GLY A 538 -0.02 -30.40 -13.91
CA GLY A 538 1.30 -29.97 -14.32
C GLY A 538 2.25 -29.83 -13.17
N THR A 539 3.35 -29.14 -13.40
CA THR A 539 4.43 -28.96 -12.46
C THR A 539 4.78 -27.49 -12.29
N VAL A 540 5.26 -27.16 -11.10
CA VAL A 540 5.81 -25.84 -10.80
C VAL A 540 7.21 -26.03 -10.23
N THR A 541 8.17 -25.26 -10.73
CA THR A 541 9.58 -25.34 -10.37
C THR A 541 10.03 -24.03 -9.74
N ASN A 542 10.57 -24.09 -8.53
CA ASN A 542 11.22 -22.97 -7.89
C ASN A 542 12.60 -22.72 -8.49
N LYS A 543 12.72 -21.78 -9.43
CA LYS A 543 14.01 -21.35 -10.00
C LYS A 543 14.57 -20.10 -9.32
N THR A 544 13.99 -19.69 -8.18
CA THR A 544 14.54 -18.61 -7.36
C THR A 544 15.76 -19.07 -6.57
N THR A 545 16.44 -18.13 -5.95
CA THR A 545 17.55 -18.41 -5.03
C THR A 545 17.07 -18.72 -3.61
N GLN A 546 15.77 -18.70 -3.34
CA GLN A 546 15.16 -18.79 -2.01
C GLN A 546 14.48 -20.14 -1.79
N ASP A 547 14.60 -20.68 -0.59
CA ASP A 547 13.78 -21.80 -0.13
C ASP A 547 12.43 -21.28 0.35
N PHE A 548 11.34 -21.82 -0.18
CA PHE A 548 9.99 -21.43 0.22
C PHE A 548 9.49 -22.32 1.35
N LYS A 549 9.13 -21.70 2.45
CA LYS A 549 8.47 -22.35 3.58
C LYS A 549 7.04 -22.72 3.25
N TYR A 550 6.34 -21.80 2.60
CA TYR A 550 5.04 -21.99 1.99
C TYR A 550 5.11 -21.62 0.52
N PHE A 551 4.48 -22.44 -0.28
CA PHE A 551 4.37 -22.25 -1.71
C PHE A 551 2.92 -22.46 -2.10
N ALA A 552 2.35 -21.51 -2.81
CA ALA A 552 0.94 -21.53 -3.20
C ALA A 552 0.79 -21.27 -4.70
N VAL A 553 -0.22 -21.91 -5.28
CA VAL A 553 -0.67 -21.67 -6.65
C VAL A 553 -2.15 -21.36 -6.58
N THR A 554 -2.56 -20.18 -7.01
CA THR A 554 -3.96 -19.84 -7.20
C THR A 554 -4.32 -19.96 -8.67
N ILE A 555 -5.43 -20.59 -8.98
CA ILE A 555 -5.95 -20.73 -10.35
C ILE A 555 -7.46 -20.47 -10.28
N GLY A 556 -7.87 -19.28 -10.69
CA GLY A 556 -9.23 -18.82 -10.44
C GLY A 556 -9.56 -18.84 -8.96
N ASP A 557 -10.57 -19.62 -8.57
CA ASP A 557 -11.02 -19.77 -7.19
C ASP A 557 -10.33 -20.90 -6.42
N ASP A 558 -9.45 -21.67 -7.06
CA ASP A 558 -8.76 -22.80 -6.44
C ASP A 558 -7.40 -22.37 -5.86
N LEU A 559 -7.08 -22.81 -4.65
CA LEU A 559 -5.77 -22.62 -4.01
C LEU A 559 -5.12 -23.96 -3.67
N PHE A 560 -3.93 -24.11 -4.16
CA PHE A 560 -3.08 -25.25 -3.91
C PHE A 560 -1.90 -24.79 -3.05
N VAL A 561 -1.59 -25.50 -1.98
CA VAL A 561 -0.48 -25.14 -1.08
C VAL A 561 0.47 -26.32 -0.90
N TYR A 562 1.75 -26.01 -0.87
CA TYR A 562 2.83 -26.94 -0.58
C TYR A 562 3.79 -26.36 0.46
N LYS A 563 4.26 -27.19 1.37
CA LYS A 563 5.18 -26.77 2.43
C LYS A 563 6.61 -27.19 2.11
N ASN A 564 7.56 -26.30 2.37
CA ASN A 564 9.00 -26.52 2.26
C ASN A 564 9.44 -26.92 0.83
N LEU A 565 9.33 -25.99 -0.14
CA LEU A 565 9.81 -26.14 -1.50
C LEU A 565 11.23 -25.50 -1.63
N PRO A 566 12.31 -26.29 -1.65
CA PRO A 566 13.66 -25.73 -1.78
C PRO A 566 13.91 -25.05 -3.12
N ALA A 567 14.92 -24.19 -3.16
CA ALA A 567 15.44 -23.64 -4.40
C ALA A 567 15.84 -24.75 -5.38
N GLY A 568 15.44 -24.62 -6.64
CA GLY A 568 15.67 -25.61 -7.69
C GLY A 568 14.76 -26.84 -7.66
N ALA A 569 13.86 -26.98 -6.68
CA ALA A 569 12.95 -28.10 -6.58
C ALA A 569 11.69 -27.92 -7.45
N GLU A 570 11.12 -29.05 -7.88
CA GLU A 570 9.88 -29.12 -8.65
C GLU A 570 8.80 -29.85 -7.83
N VAL A 571 7.58 -29.38 -7.93
CA VAL A 571 6.41 -30.00 -7.31
C VAL A 571 5.30 -30.15 -8.35
N LYS A 572 4.57 -31.27 -8.28
CA LYS A 572 3.37 -31.48 -9.08
C LYS A 572 2.17 -30.89 -8.39
N LEU A 573 1.28 -30.27 -9.16
CA LEU A 573 0.04 -29.69 -8.61
C LEU A 573 -0.82 -30.75 -7.88
N GLU A 574 -0.73 -32.01 -8.31
CA GLU A 574 -1.46 -33.13 -7.69
C GLU A 574 -0.95 -33.51 -6.30
N ASP A 575 0.31 -33.18 -5.99
CA ASP A 575 0.97 -33.45 -4.71
C ASP A 575 0.76 -32.30 -3.72
N MET A 576 0.12 -31.20 -4.15
CA MET A 576 -0.20 -30.04 -3.32
C MET A 576 -1.53 -30.25 -2.58
N GLU A 577 -1.61 -29.67 -1.41
CA GLU A 577 -2.85 -29.67 -0.61
C GLU A 577 -3.82 -28.63 -1.18
N VAL A 578 -5.06 -29.06 -1.48
CA VAL A 578 -6.13 -28.14 -1.86
C VAL A 578 -6.77 -27.64 -0.57
N ILE A 579 -6.52 -26.39 -0.23
CA ILE A 579 -7.01 -25.81 1.04
C ILE A 579 -8.46 -25.37 0.92
N TYR A 580 -8.99 -25.11 -0.28
CA TYR A 580 -10.35 -24.63 -0.43
C TYR A 580 -11.03 -25.13 -1.70
N ASN A 581 -12.19 -25.72 -1.50
CA ASN A 581 -13.14 -26.01 -2.56
C ASN A 581 -14.47 -25.37 -2.13
N ASN A 582 -14.98 -24.41 -2.91
CA ASN A 582 -16.10 -23.57 -2.52
C ASN A 582 -17.43 -24.32 -2.58
N ASP A 583 -17.87 -24.89 -1.46
CA ASP A 583 -19.25 -25.36 -1.31
C ASP A 583 -20.22 -24.20 -1.02
N GLY A 584 -20.37 -23.30 -1.98
CA GLY A 584 -21.62 -22.56 -2.20
C GLY A 584 -22.07 -21.53 -1.17
N GLY A 585 -21.20 -20.68 -0.66
CA GLY A 585 -21.65 -19.59 0.20
C GLY A 585 -20.75 -18.37 0.22
N TYR A 586 -21.16 -17.30 -0.46
CA TYR A 586 -20.45 -16.03 -0.62
C TYR A 586 -19.17 -16.09 -1.46
N SER A 587 -19.36 -16.27 -2.75
CA SER A 587 -18.33 -16.21 -3.76
C SER A 587 -17.93 -14.76 -4.05
N ASN A 588 -16.97 -14.25 -3.32
CA ASN A 588 -16.22 -13.08 -3.75
C ASN A 588 -14.75 -13.49 -3.97
N GLY A 589 -14.52 -14.55 -4.74
CA GLY A 589 -13.19 -14.98 -5.19
C GLY A 589 -12.17 -15.12 -4.06
N VAL A 590 -10.91 -14.81 -4.35
CA VAL A 590 -9.77 -14.86 -3.45
C VAL A 590 -9.96 -14.02 -2.17
N ALA A 591 -10.74 -12.92 -2.19
CA ALA A 591 -11.03 -12.15 -0.99
C ALA A 591 -11.83 -12.96 0.05
N GLY A 592 -12.86 -13.67 -0.38
CA GLY A 592 -13.60 -14.61 0.50
C GLY A 592 -12.72 -15.74 1.02
N TYR A 593 -11.73 -16.09 0.25
CA TYR A 593 -10.70 -17.05 0.54
C TYR A 593 -9.75 -16.58 1.65
N CYS A 594 -9.20 -15.38 1.51
CA CYS A 594 -8.37 -14.74 2.54
C CYS A 594 -9.14 -14.63 3.87
N TYR A 595 -10.43 -14.30 3.83
CA TYR A 595 -11.28 -14.26 5.03
C TYR A 595 -11.50 -15.65 5.65
N GLY A 596 -11.72 -16.69 4.85
CA GLY A 596 -11.86 -18.07 5.32
C GLY A 596 -10.60 -18.56 6.01
N PHE A 597 -9.47 -18.35 5.41
CA PHE A 597 -8.15 -18.65 5.93
C PHE A 597 -7.86 -17.95 7.27
N MET A 598 -8.15 -16.66 7.38
CA MET A 598 -8.03 -15.92 8.62
C MET A 598 -8.90 -16.47 9.74
N ARG A 599 -10.08 -16.98 9.40
CA ARG A 599 -10.98 -17.60 10.37
C ARG A 599 -10.41 -18.91 10.92
N GLU A 600 -9.75 -19.71 10.09
CA GLU A 600 -9.07 -20.95 10.54
C GLU A 600 -7.85 -20.64 11.41
N VAL A 601 -7.07 -19.63 11.04
CA VAL A 601 -5.97 -19.13 11.88
C VAL A 601 -6.49 -18.65 13.23
N GLN A 602 -7.58 -17.89 13.24
CA GLN A 602 -8.22 -17.41 14.48
C GLN A 602 -8.79 -18.55 15.35
N SER A 603 -9.18 -19.69 14.76
CA SER A 603 -9.67 -20.85 15.50
C SER A 603 -8.59 -21.58 16.31
N GLY A 604 -7.32 -21.25 16.07
CA GLY A 604 -6.17 -21.75 16.83
C GLY A 604 -5.54 -23.04 16.31
N GLU A 605 -6.07 -23.63 15.24
CA GLU A 605 -5.51 -24.86 14.66
C GLU A 605 -4.13 -24.64 14.02
N MET A 606 -3.83 -23.41 13.56
CA MET A 606 -2.57 -23.04 12.93
C MET A 606 -1.78 -21.95 13.68
N ALA A 607 -1.98 -21.82 14.98
CA ALA A 607 -1.41 -20.73 15.79
C ALA A 607 0.14 -20.64 15.76
N ASN A 608 0.83 -21.71 15.44
CA ASN A 608 2.30 -21.73 15.37
C ASN A 608 2.85 -21.25 14.02
N GLU A 609 2.01 -21.12 13.00
CA GLU A 609 2.37 -20.75 11.64
C GLU A 609 1.73 -19.41 11.21
N VAL A 610 1.15 -18.69 12.17
CA VAL A 610 0.35 -17.48 11.91
C VAL A 610 1.13 -16.43 11.12
N ASP A 611 2.39 -16.21 11.49
CA ASP A 611 3.19 -15.15 10.91
C ASP A 611 3.45 -15.40 9.41
N ILE A 612 3.87 -16.63 9.08
CA ILE A 612 4.18 -16.97 7.69
C ILE A 612 2.91 -17.08 6.83
N LEU A 613 1.82 -17.52 7.43
CA LEU A 613 0.53 -17.55 6.76
C LEU A 613 -0.03 -16.14 6.52
N THR A 614 0.29 -15.19 7.41
CA THR A 614 0.02 -13.76 7.17
C THR A 614 0.73 -13.26 5.93
N ALA A 615 2.01 -13.59 5.79
CA ALA A 615 2.78 -13.21 4.61
C ALA A 615 2.19 -13.82 3.32
N LEU A 616 1.75 -15.08 3.38
CA LEU A 616 1.06 -15.73 2.25
C LEU A 616 -0.25 -15.02 1.91
N GLY A 617 -1.07 -14.70 2.91
CA GLY A 617 -2.33 -13.95 2.72
C GLY A 617 -2.11 -12.58 2.10
N MET A 618 -1.06 -11.88 2.51
CA MET A 618 -0.67 -10.60 1.92
C MET A 618 -0.27 -10.75 0.45
N GLY A 619 0.47 -11.80 0.10
CA GLY A 619 0.84 -12.11 -1.28
C GLY A 619 -0.40 -12.42 -2.14
N ILE A 620 -1.31 -13.24 -1.64
CA ILE A 620 -2.57 -13.56 -2.34
C ILE A 620 -3.39 -12.29 -2.54
N SER A 621 -3.53 -11.44 -1.52
CA SER A 621 -4.25 -10.18 -1.62
C SER A 621 -3.63 -9.21 -2.65
N ALA A 622 -2.29 -9.16 -2.69
CA ALA A 622 -1.56 -8.30 -3.63
C ALA A 622 -1.79 -8.64 -5.11
N THR A 623 -2.13 -9.89 -5.37
CA THR A 623 -2.21 -10.44 -6.74
C THR A 623 -3.64 -10.65 -7.23
N TYR A 624 -4.63 -10.33 -6.40
CA TYR A 624 -6.03 -10.56 -6.73
C TYR A 624 -6.50 -9.75 -7.94
N SER A 625 -7.25 -10.40 -8.84
CA SER A 625 -7.94 -9.78 -9.97
C SER A 625 -9.39 -10.29 -10.03
N VAL A 626 -10.33 -9.40 -10.29
CA VAL A 626 -11.76 -9.73 -10.29
C VAL A 626 -12.20 -10.34 -11.62
N GLY A 627 -11.54 -9.99 -12.71
CA GLY A 627 -12.04 -10.24 -14.08
C GLY A 627 -11.53 -11.52 -14.73
N ASP A 628 -10.43 -12.07 -14.30
CA ASP A 628 -9.81 -13.23 -14.93
C ASP A 628 -9.93 -14.50 -14.07
N PRO A 629 -10.93 -15.35 -14.32
CA PRO A 629 -11.16 -16.57 -13.55
C PRO A 629 -10.12 -17.67 -13.80
N ASP A 630 -9.32 -17.55 -14.86
CA ASP A 630 -8.27 -18.52 -15.20
C ASP A 630 -6.87 -18.00 -14.87
N ARG A 631 -6.75 -16.79 -14.29
CA ARG A 631 -5.47 -16.23 -13.88
C ARG A 631 -4.76 -17.17 -12.93
N THR A 632 -3.54 -17.49 -13.29
CA THR A 632 -2.66 -18.29 -12.44
C THR A 632 -1.69 -17.37 -11.72
N VAL A 633 -1.67 -17.45 -10.40
CA VAL A 633 -0.68 -16.75 -9.59
C VAL A 633 0.08 -17.75 -8.74
N ILE A 634 1.38 -17.64 -8.77
CA ILE A 634 2.27 -18.51 -8.03
C ILE A 634 2.99 -17.68 -6.98
N ILE A 635 2.93 -18.11 -5.72
CA ILE A 635 3.40 -17.34 -4.58
C ILE A 635 4.32 -18.21 -3.74
N GLY A 636 5.54 -17.74 -3.50
CA GLY A 636 6.49 -18.36 -2.57
C GLY A 636 6.73 -17.47 -1.35
N VAL A 637 6.62 -18.03 -0.16
CA VAL A 637 6.92 -17.32 1.09
C VAL A 637 8.16 -17.89 1.74
N THR A 638 9.11 -17.02 2.03
CA THR A 638 10.39 -17.37 2.68
C THR A 638 10.50 -16.69 4.04
N GLU A 639 11.15 -17.36 4.98
CA GLU A 639 11.52 -16.82 6.30
C GLU A 639 12.89 -16.14 6.21
N ASP A 640 13.21 -15.31 7.21
CA ASP A 640 14.50 -14.64 7.34
C ASP A 640 14.87 -13.82 6.08
N TRP A 641 13.89 -13.07 5.57
CA TRP A 641 14.08 -12.19 4.43
C TRP A 641 15.13 -11.11 4.75
N HIS A 642 15.38 -10.23 3.84
CA HIS A 642 16.35 -9.15 4.06
C HIS A 642 16.02 -8.34 5.30
N LYS A 643 17.06 -7.90 6.01
CA LYS A 643 16.93 -6.96 7.11
C LYS A 643 16.30 -5.65 6.60
N VAL A 644 15.15 -5.28 7.16
CA VAL A 644 14.39 -4.09 6.77
C VAL A 644 14.78 -2.88 7.60
N VAL A 645 15.18 -3.10 8.86
CA VAL A 645 15.51 -2.05 9.81
C VAL A 645 16.96 -2.17 10.27
N ASP A 646 17.72 -1.08 10.17
CA ASP A 646 19.15 -1.05 10.53
C ASP A 646 19.40 -0.96 12.04
N ASP A 647 18.42 -0.49 12.81
CA ASP A 647 18.56 -0.30 14.25
C ASP A 647 18.54 -1.64 14.99
N GLN A 648 18.99 -1.62 16.25
CA GLN A 648 18.93 -2.79 17.13
C GLN A 648 17.48 -3.00 17.59
N CYS A 649 16.79 -3.90 16.93
CA CYS A 649 15.43 -4.30 17.27
C CYS A 649 15.29 -5.83 17.12
N ASN A 650 14.20 -6.38 17.64
CA ASN A 650 13.82 -7.76 17.34
C ASN A 650 13.02 -7.74 16.04
N GLU A 651 13.66 -8.07 14.95
CA GLU A 651 13.05 -8.11 13.63
C GLU A 651 12.73 -9.55 13.24
N VAL A 652 11.50 -9.76 12.74
CA VAL A 652 11.07 -10.97 12.04
C VAL A 652 10.62 -10.54 10.66
N SER A 653 11.29 -11.03 9.63
CA SER A 653 11.07 -10.62 8.25
C SER A 653 10.68 -11.79 7.37
N TYR A 654 9.68 -11.58 6.50
CA TYR A 654 9.23 -12.53 5.50
C TYR A 654 9.31 -11.90 4.11
N GLY A 655 9.71 -12.72 3.13
CA GLY A 655 9.62 -12.41 1.72
C GLY A 655 8.44 -13.15 1.10
N CYS A 656 7.63 -12.45 0.35
CA CYS A 656 6.57 -13.00 -0.46
C CYS A 656 6.87 -12.70 -1.92
N LEU A 657 7.40 -13.69 -2.62
CA LEU A 657 7.73 -13.61 -4.04
C LEU A 657 6.58 -14.17 -4.86
N TYR A 658 6.15 -13.45 -5.88
CA TYR A 658 5.08 -13.95 -6.72
C TYR A 658 5.35 -13.74 -8.20
N GLU A 659 4.69 -14.57 -8.99
CA GLU A 659 4.68 -14.51 -10.44
C GLU A 659 3.25 -14.73 -10.94
N VAL A 660 2.82 -13.90 -11.88
CA VAL A 660 1.52 -14.00 -12.54
C VAL A 660 1.74 -14.57 -13.93
N GLN A 661 0.96 -15.60 -14.28
CA GLN A 661 1.08 -16.31 -15.57
C GLN A 661 -0.23 -16.38 -16.31
#